data_9dba9bc05848d1751a4bf921631bae19
#
_entry.id   9dba9bc05848d1751a4bf921631bae19
#
_cell.length_a   1.000
_cell.length_b   1.000
_cell.length_c   1.000
_cell.angle_alpha   90.00
_cell.angle_beta   90.00
_cell.angle_gamma   90.00
#
_symmetry.space_group_name_H-M   'P 1'
#
loop_
_entity.id
_entity.type
_entity.pdbx_description
1 polymer ?
#
loop_
_entity_poly.entity_id
_entity_poly.type
_entity_poly.pdbx_seq_one_letter_code
_entity_poly.pdbx_strand_id
1 'polypeptide(L)'
;MVQDVNALRWACVVLGLATVSFLTACGGSPRTTPPPPQVAVSIHPQGASVVAGFQTQQFSANVAGDPKNLGVSWSVDGIGGGNSAVGVISSSGLYTPPSSAGSHKVTASSVADTSKSASAPMGVTDLTGVSTYHYDLARDGVNSHEFALTTADVNRNTFGKLFSCPVDSAVYTETLWVPSLNVNGALHNVIFVATQHDSLYAFDADAAPCQQLWHVNLIDAAHGGTSGETSVVWSDVGSGFKDIYPEIGVTSTPVINPSTNTLYVMSKSESGGPVFYQRLHAVDLTTGNEKFNAPVNISATVSGTGDGSSGSSVAFDSRSEHARSALALVNGVVYISWASHEDTFPYHGWIIGYSAANLQQQVGVFNTSPNGGLDGIWMAGGAPAADASGNLYVATGNGTFDADQNTAPNTDYGDSTLRISTATGLSVTDYFAPNDQATLSLNDTDLGSGGVTLLPDQTSGPPHLLISGGKEGVLYLIDRDNMGHFQAASNNQIVQSFFADNGSFTTTSFWQNNLYIAGAVQGGTDNLKMYSFNPSMGRFNTLPSAQSAHSFPFPGATTAVSSSGASNGIVWAVDTSCYGVPSPSCGGLNAPAILFAFDATSVATELWDSSQAAAARDQAGNAVKFTVPTVANGKVYIGTRSEVDVYGLLP
;
A
#
# COMPACT_ATOMS: atom_id res chain seq x y z
N MET A 1 -47.46 41.16 7.56
CA MET A 1 -48.26 41.39 8.78
C MET A 1 -47.34 40.96 9.90
N VAL A 2 -46.65 41.91 10.44
CA VAL A 2 -46.95 42.66 11.64
C VAL A 2 -46.59 41.81 12.86
N GLN A 3 -45.44 42.08 13.45
CA GLN A 3 -45.19 42.87 14.68
C GLN A 3 -45.41 42.06 15.97
N ASP A 4 -44.74 42.19 17.07
CA ASP A 4 -43.74 43.12 17.65
C ASP A 4 -43.29 42.53 19.01
N VAL A 5 -42.04 42.67 19.43
CA VAL A 5 -41.42 43.67 20.32
C VAL A 5 -41.66 43.53 21.85
N ASN A 6 -40.55 43.63 22.60
CA ASN A 6 -40.35 44.20 23.96
C ASN A 6 -40.59 43.32 25.21
N ALA A 7 -39.94 43.47 26.32
CA ALA A 7 -38.91 44.40 26.81
C ALA A 7 -38.36 43.93 28.18
N LEU A 8 -37.17 44.39 28.46
CA LEU A 8 -36.56 44.77 29.75
C LEU A 8 -37.41 44.72 31.03
N ARG A 9 -36.86 44.23 32.14
CA ARG A 9 -36.98 44.90 33.44
C ARG A 9 -35.77 44.67 34.35
N TRP A 10 -35.17 45.77 34.74
CA TRP A 10 -34.22 46.01 35.84
C TRP A 10 -34.94 45.89 37.19
N ALA A 11 -34.24 45.39 38.20
CA ALA A 11 -34.57 45.66 39.58
C ALA A 11 -33.26 45.84 40.39
N CYS A 12 -32.99 47.10 40.72
CA CYS A 12 -32.07 47.50 41.78
C CYS A 12 -32.70 47.21 43.16
N VAL A 13 -31.92 46.69 44.10
CA VAL A 13 -32.23 46.79 45.53
C VAL A 13 -31.00 47.34 46.26
N VAL A 14 -31.32 48.29 47.13
CA VAL A 14 -30.51 49.27 47.79
C VAL A 14 -29.80 48.75 49.02
N LEU A 15 -28.62 49.31 49.31
CA LEU A 15 -27.75 49.31 50.49
C LEU A 15 -28.44 49.17 51.87
N GLY A 16 -27.78 48.37 52.70
CA GLY A 16 -27.86 48.50 54.15
C GLY A 16 -26.43 48.47 54.75
N LEU A 17 -25.92 49.65 55.15
CA LEU A 17 -24.69 49.80 55.91
C LEU A 17 -24.91 49.30 57.35
N ALA A 18 -24.13 48.31 57.76
CA ALA A 18 -23.92 48.02 59.19
C ALA A 18 -22.41 48.10 59.46
N THR A 19 -21.99 49.12 60.17
CA THR A 19 -20.64 49.31 60.69
C THR A 19 -20.41 48.37 61.88
N VAL A 20 -19.52 47.38 61.72
CA VAL A 20 -19.00 46.64 62.85
C VAL A 20 -17.49 46.89 62.95
N SER A 21 -17.12 47.56 64.05
CA SER A 21 -15.71 47.80 64.39
C SER A 21 -15.03 46.47 64.77
N PHE A 22 -14.04 46.04 64.04
CA PHE A 22 -13.16 44.92 64.43
C PHE A 22 -11.82 45.44 64.91
N LEU A 23 -11.52 45.09 66.13
CA LEU A 23 -10.21 45.18 66.75
C LEU A 23 -9.18 44.41 65.90
N THR A 24 -8.12 45.07 65.49
CA THR A 24 -6.94 44.48 64.83
C THR A 24 -6.16 43.65 65.87
N ALA A 25 -6.33 42.32 65.81
CA ALA A 25 -5.35 41.38 66.37
C ALA A 25 -4.35 41.04 65.25
N CYS A 26 -3.09 41.49 65.40
CA CYS A 26 -1.95 41.01 64.61
C CYS A 26 -1.69 39.51 64.89
N GLY A 27 -2.35 38.64 64.14
CA GLY A 27 -2.00 37.21 64.03
C GLY A 27 -1.28 37.01 62.67
N GLY A 28 0.03 36.87 62.68
CA GLY A 28 0.80 36.49 61.49
C GLY A 28 0.32 35.13 61.03
N SER A 29 -0.36 35.10 59.88
CA SER A 29 -0.61 33.85 59.18
C SER A 29 0.71 33.21 58.81
N PRO A 30 0.93 31.95 59.08
CA PRO A 30 2.13 31.29 58.58
C PRO A 30 2.10 31.38 57.05
N ARG A 31 3.13 32.00 56.42
CA ARG A 31 3.36 31.90 54.99
C ARG A 31 3.56 30.40 54.72
N THR A 32 2.53 29.76 54.17
CA THR A 32 2.71 28.47 53.53
C THR A 32 3.63 28.72 52.33
N THR A 33 4.88 28.32 52.46
CA THR A 33 5.79 28.21 51.30
C THR A 33 5.08 27.30 50.28
N PRO A 34 4.92 27.72 49.02
CA PRO A 34 4.40 26.81 47.98
C PRO A 34 5.22 25.51 48.05
N PRO A 35 4.57 24.34 47.91
CA PRO A 35 5.30 23.09 47.86
C PRO A 35 6.40 23.22 46.77
N PRO A 36 7.60 22.67 46.99
CA PRO A 36 8.65 22.73 46.01
C PRO A 36 8.14 22.19 44.68
N PRO A 37 8.51 22.79 43.52
CA PRO A 37 8.07 22.32 42.21
C PRO A 37 8.40 20.83 42.08
N GLN A 38 7.39 20.04 41.75
CA GLN A 38 7.54 18.62 41.62
C GLN A 38 8.40 18.31 40.38
N VAL A 39 9.43 17.50 40.52
CA VAL A 39 10.26 17.09 39.37
C VAL A 39 9.45 16.25 38.40
N ALA A 40 9.47 16.62 37.14
CA ALA A 40 8.86 15.89 36.02
C ALA A 40 9.81 15.82 34.83
N VAL A 41 9.87 14.69 34.15
CA VAL A 41 10.71 14.45 32.97
C VAL A 41 9.82 14.27 31.74
N SER A 42 10.20 14.89 30.63
CA SER A 42 9.66 14.59 29.29
C SER A 42 10.79 14.20 28.34
N ILE A 43 10.49 13.40 27.32
CA ILE A 43 11.42 12.93 26.30
C ILE A 43 10.84 13.23 24.91
N HIS A 44 11.69 13.59 23.96
CA HIS A 44 11.36 13.83 22.54
C HIS A 44 12.44 13.23 21.64
N PRO A 45 12.04 12.57 20.53
CA PRO A 45 10.66 12.20 20.18
C PRO A 45 10.08 11.22 21.21
N GLN A 46 8.75 11.09 21.24
CA GLN A 46 8.05 10.14 22.13
C GLN A 46 8.10 8.70 21.62
N GLY A 47 8.62 8.47 20.43
CA GLY A 47 8.89 7.19 19.81
C GLY A 47 9.66 7.41 18.51
N ALA A 48 10.46 6.43 18.10
CA ALA A 48 11.25 6.53 16.88
C ALA A 48 11.53 5.15 16.27
N SER A 49 11.94 5.16 15.00
CA SER A 49 12.47 4.00 14.31
C SER A 49 13.74 4.37 13.53
N VAL A 50 14.67 3.42 13.44
CA VAL A 50 15.90 3.56 12.65
C VAL A 50 16.24 2.26 11.94
N VAL A 51 17.01 2.39 10.85
CA VAL A 51 17.60 1.25 10.15
C VAL A 51 18.86 0.80 10.88
N ALA A 52 18.98 -0.50 11.12
CA ALA A 52 20.11 -1.13 11.80
C ALA A 52 21.45 -0.78 11.13
N GLY A 53 22.45 -0.43 11.96
CA GLY A 53 23.83 -0.17 11.52
C GLY A 53 24.06 1.07 10.65
N PHE A 54 23.01 1.83 10.32
CA PHE A 54 23.10 3.00 9.44
C PHE A 54 22.61 4.29 10.12
N GLN A 55 21.37 4.29 10.59
CA GLN A 55 20.69 5.49 11.03
C GLN A 55 20.84 5.71 12.52
N THR A 56 21.04 6.95 12.97
CA THR A 56 21.05 7.33 14.39
C THR A 56 19.82 8.16 14.72
N GLN A 57 19.43 8.17 16.01
CA GLN A 57 18.33 8.99 16.50
C GLN A 57 18.76 9.91 17.62
N GLN A 58 18.53 11.21 17.46
CA GLN A 58 18.72 12.17 18.54
C GLN A 58 17.49 12.24 19.43
N PHE A 59 17.66 11.94 20.72
CA PHE A 59 16.67 12.21 21.76
C PHE A 59 17.04 13.46 22.53
N SER A 60 16.05 14.17 23.01
CA SER A 60 16.17 15.26 23.97
C SER A 60 15.28 15.01 25.18
N ALA A 61 15.65 15.52 26.34
CA ALA A 61 14.81 15.43 27.53
C ALA A 61 14.77 16.78 28.26
N ASN A 62 13.62 17.11 28.83
CA ASN A 62 13.43 18.26 29.71
C ASN A 62 13.05 17.81 31.12
N VAL A 63 13.68 18.45 32.14
CA VAL A 63 13.39 18.18 33.56
C VAL A 63 12.78 19.44 34.17
N ALA A 64 11.47 19.48 34.32
CA ALA A 64 10.78 20.53 35.06
C ALA A 64 11.03 20.34 36.58
N GLY A 65 11.09 21.45 37.33
CA GLY A 65 11.26 21.39 38.79
C GLY A 65 12.67 21.05 39.27
N ASP A 66 13.67 21.09 38.40
CA ASP A 66 15.09 20.92 38.77
C ASP A 66 15.80 22.29 38.87
N PRO A 67 15.88 22.90 40.07
CA PRO A 67 16.45 24.23 40.21
C PRO A 67 17.98 24.27 40.06
N LYS A 68 18.64 23.11 40.03
CA LYS A 68 20.09 22.97 39.83
C LYS A 68 20.47 22.66 38.39
N ASN A 69 19.44 22.39 37.54
CA ASN A 69 19.60 22.01 36.13
C ASN A 69 20.60 20.85 35.93
N LEU A 70 20.45 19.80 36.74
CA LEU A 70 21.35 18.63 36.73
C LEU A 70 21.12 17.73 35.51
N GLY A 71 19.98 17.89 34.82
CA GLY A 71 19.66 17.17 33.59
C GLY A 71 19.24 15.71 33.82
N VAL A 72 19.53 14.86 32.85
CA VAL A 72 19.15 13.46 32.84
C VAL A 72 20.33 12.52 32.66
N SER A 73 20.19 11.29 33.15
CA SER A 73 20.98 10.14 32.74
C SER A 73 20.18 9.28 31.75
N TRP A 74 20.84 8.78 30.74
CA TRP A 74 20.23 7.98 29.67
C TRP A 74 20.48 6.49 29.87
N SER A 75 19.48 5.67 29.53
CA SER A 75 19.60 4.21 29.47
C SER A 75 18.82 3.64 28.28
N VAL A 76 19.23 2.46 27.82
CA VAL A 76 18.52 1.66 26.82
C VAL A 76 18.20 0.31 27.46
N ASP A 77 16.93 -0.09 27.47
CA ASP A 77 16.42 -1.31 28.12
C ASP A 77 16.88 -1.47 29.57
N GLY A 78 17.00 -0.32 30.29
CA GLY A 78 17.48 -0.28 31.67
C GLY A 78 19.00 -0.33 31.84
N ILE A 79 19.77 -0.44 30.77
CA ILE A 79 21.24 -0.43 30.78
C ILE A 79 21.72 1.01 30.63
N GLY A 80 22.45 1.55 31.61
CA GLY A 80 22.98 2.91 31.59
C GLY A 80 23.93 3.12 30.41
N GLY A 81 23.63 4.09 29.52
CA GLY A 81 24.35 4.32 28.27
C GLY A 81 24.13 3.25 27.18
N GLY A 82 23.39 2.16 27.48
CA GLY A 82 23.21 1.04 26.55
C GLY A 82 24.46 0.17 26.37
N ASN A 83 24.43 -0.71 25.35
CA ASN A 83 25.57 -1.55 24.92
C ASN A 83 25.38 -2.01 23.45
N SER A 84 26.28 -2.84 22.94
CA SER A 84 26.22 -3.34 21.55
C SER A 84 25.00 -4.22 21.22
N ALA A 85 24.32 -4.77 22.19
CA ALA A 85 23.15 -5.64 21.97
C ALA A 85 21.82 -4.85 21.87
N VAL A 86 21.73 -3.72 22.58
CA VAL A 86 20.49 -2.90 22.63
C VAL A 86 20.67 -1.52 21.98
N GLY A 87 21.87 -1.24 21.47
CA GLY A 87 22.28 0.08 21.03
C GLY A 87 22.92 0.91 22.15
N VAL A 88 23.62 1.97 21.77
CA VAL A 88 24.33 2.87 22.66
C VAL A 88 23.69 4.24 22.61
N ILE A 89 23.48 4.87 23.79
CA ILE A 89 23.02 6.25 23.86
C ILE A 89 24.06 7.12 24.57
N SER A 90 24.46 8.23 23.94
CA SER A 90 25.42 9.19 24.49
C SER A 90 24.81 10.01 25.62
N SER A 91 25.65 10.72 26.39
CA SER A 91 25.19 11.69 27.40
C SER A 91 24.39 12.86 26.81
N SER A 92 24.55 13.15 25.50
CA SER A 92 23.74 14.15 24.77
C SER A 92 22.42 13.59 24.20
N GLY A 93 22.14 12.29 24.41
CA GLY A 93 20.91 11.65 23.93
C GLY A 93 20.97 11.13 22.49
N LEU A 94 22.16 11.06 21.87
CA LEU A 94 22.31 10.45 20.54
C LEU A 94 22.32 8.92 20.68
N TYR A 95 21.29 8.28 20.15
CA TYR A 95 21.17 6.82 20.07
C TYR A 95 21.81 6.31 18.77
N THR A 96 22.66 5.30 18.91
CA THR A 96 23.24 4.51 17.81
C THR A 96 22.71 3.08 17.92
N PRO A 97 22.04 2.53 16.91
CA PRO A 97 21.40 1.22 17.00
C PRO A 97 22.40 0.07 17.06
N PRO A 98 21.99 -1.10 17.56
CA PRO A 98 22.72 -2.35 17.37
C PRO A 98 22.71 -2.76 15.91
N SER A 99 23.47 -3.80 15.55
CA SER A 99 23.44 -4.42 14.22
C SER A 99 22.26 -5.36 14.00
N SER A 100 21.57 -5.77 15.08
CA SER A 100 20.37 -6.64 15.04
C SER A 100 19.10 -5.82 15.16
N ALA A 101 18.08 -6.20 14.40
CA ALA A 101 16.74 -5.61 14.50
C ALA A 101 16.05 -5.99 15.83
N GLY A 102 15.11 -5.15 16.26
CA GLY A 102 14.32 -5.37 17.45
C GLY A 102 13.66 -4.12 18.02
N SER A 103 12.85 -4.30 19.04
CA SER A 103 12.23 -3.22 19.79
C SER A 103 13.01 -2.94 21.06
N HIS A 104 13.33 -1.67 21.30
CA HIS A 104 14.08 -1.19 22.46
C HIS A 104 13.32 -0.05 23.15
N LYS A 105 13.77 0.32 24.35
CA LYS A 105 13.20 1.41 25.14
C LYS A 105 14.30 2.36 25.59
N VAL A 106 14.29 3.57 25.07
CA VAL A 106 15.15 4.66 25.54
C VAL A 106 14.50 5.33 26.74
N THR A 107 15.27 5.54 27.82
CA THR A 107 14.78 6.17 29.06
C THR A 107 15.70 7.30 29.49
N ALA A 108 15.09 8.47 29.76
CA ALA A 108 15.71 9.62 30.40
C ALA A 108 15.31 9.67 31.88
N SER A 109 16.25 9.52 32.80
CA SER A 109 15.99 9.57 34.26
C SER A 109 16.58 10.86 34.85
N SER A 110 15.80 11.60 35.65
CA SER A 110 16.27 12.84 36.26
C SER A 110 17.44 12.57 37.21
N VAL A 111 18.50 13.38 37.09
CA VAL A 111 19.62 13.34 38.06
C VAL A 111 19.23 14.01 39.39
N ALA A 112 18.27 14.95 39.39
CA ALA A 112 17.78 15.64 40.57
C ALA A 112 16.87 14.75 41.44
N ASP A 113 16.08 13.88 40.79
CA ASP A 113 15.19 12.90 41.44
C ASP A 113 15.14 11.65 40.57
N THR A 114 15.91 10.63 40.91
CA THR A 114 16.04 9.38 40.15
C THR A 114 14.78 8.53 40.12
N SER A 115 13.74 8.87 40.91
CA SER A 115 12.42 8.25 40.80
C SER A 115 11.58 8.77 39.62
N LYS A 116 12.02 9.84 38.99
CA LYS A 116 11.33 10.48 37.85
C LYS A 116 12.05 10.18 36.55
N SER A 117 11.31 9.63 35.59
CA SER A 117 11.82 9.30 34.27
C SER A 117 10.73 9.41 33.21
N ALA A 118 11.15 9.53 31.96
CA ALA A 118 10.32 9.38 30.78
C ALA A 118 10.97 8.40 29.81
N SER A 119 10.17 7.63 29.07
CA SER A 119 10.67 6.63 28.13
C SER A 119 10.01 6.79 26.77
N ALA A 120 10.73 6.42 25.72
CA ALA A 120 10.27 6.34 24.35
C ALA A 120 10.55 4.95 23.75
N PRO A 121 9.60 4.32 23.05
CA PRO A 121 9.86 3.14 22.25
C PRO A 121 10.84 3.49 21.10
N MET A 122 11.70 2.54 20.77
CA MET A 122 12.73 2.66 19.75
C MET A 122 12.76 1.39 18.91
N GLY A 123 12.25 1.46 17.69
CA GLY A 123 12.35 0.38 16.70
C GLY A 123 13.68 0.40 15.99
N VAL A 124 14.26 -0.77 15.76
CA VAL A 124 15.43 -0.96 14.89
C VAL A 124 15.03 -1.98 13.84
N THR A 125 14.91 -1.55 12.58
CA THR A 125 14.53 -2.43 11.47
C THR A 125 15.73 -2.89 10.66
N ASP A 126 15.69 -4.11 10.16
CA ASP A 126 16.60 -4.66 9.15
C ASP A 126 15.89 -4.91 7.82
N LEU A 127 14.72 -4.28 7.61
CA LEU A 127 13.99 -4.35 6.34
C LEU A 127 14.90 -3.86 5.21
N THR A 128 15.13 -4.72 4.23
CA THR A 128 16.04 -4.43 3.09
C THR A 128 15.43 -3.54 2.02
N GLY A 129 14.11 -3.31 2.09
CA GLY A 129 13.36 -2.44 1.19
C GLY A 129 11.97 -2.97 0.90
N VAL A 130 11.09 -2.09 0.44
CA VAL A 130 9.83 -2.42 -0.24
C VAL A 130 10.09 -2.19 -1.72
N SER A 131 10.52 -3.23 -2.42
CA SER A 131 11.02 -3.15 -3.80
C SER A 131 10.01 -3.59 -4.86
N THR A 132 8.85 -4.09 -4.44
CA THR A 132 7.78 -4.60 -5.31
C THR A 132 6.44 -4.46 -4.59
N TYR A 133 5.36 -4.50 -5.35
CA TYR A 133 3.99 -4.53 -4.83
C TYR A 133 3.81 -5.62 -3.78
N HIS A 134 3.17 -5.27 -2.64
CA HIS A 134 2.88 -6.18 -1.53
C HIS A 134 4.12 -6.89 -0.96
N TYR A 135 5.24 -6.16 -0.87
CA TYR A 135 6.52 -6.52 -0.24
C TYR A 135 7.32 -7.61 -0.95
N ASP A 136 6.70 -8.66 -1.49
CA ASP A 136 7.39 -9.82 -2.05
C ASP A 136 6.71 -10.39 -3.32
N LEU A 137 7.23 -11.47 -3.85
CA LEU A 137 6.68 -12.15 -5.02
C LEU A 137 5.50 -13.08 -4.70
N ALA A 138 5.28 -13.44 -3.43
CA ALA A 138 4.08 -14.18 -3.00
C ALA A 138 2.85 -13.28 -2.92
N ARG A 139 3.05 -11.96 -2.80
CA ARG A 139 2.02 -10.94 -2.63
C ARG A 139 1.23 -11.10 -1.33
N ASP A 140 1.92 -11.56 -0.26
CA ASP A 140 1.27 -11.79 1.02
C ASP A 140 0.96 -10.52 1.82
N GLY A 141 1.50 -9.37 1.40
CA GLY A 141 1.20 -8.06 1.98
C GLY A 141 1.78 -7.83 3.37
N VAL A 142 2.89 -8.49 3.73
CA VAL A 142 3.43 -8.49 5.10
C VAL A 142 4.82 -7.88 5.21
N ASN A 143 4.96 -6.86 6.07
CA ASN A 143 6.24 -6.45 6.63
C ASN A 143 6.40 -7.01 8.05
N SER A 144 7.14 -8.11 8.20
CA SER A 144 7.44 -8.72 9.51
C SER A 144 8.65 -8.10 10.24
N HIS A 145 9.23 -7.04 9.70
CA HIS A 145 10.41 -6.33 10.19
C HIS A 145 10.06 -4.92 10.71
N GLU A 146 8.82 -4.72 11.20
CA GLU A 146 8.36 -3.47 11.80
C GLU A 146 8.41 -3.58 13.33
N PHE A 147 9.28 -2.79 13.97
CA PHE A 147 9.57 -2.89 15.40
C PHE A 147 9.17 -1.65 16.21
N ALA A 148 8.74 -0.56 15.54
CA ALA A 148 8.33 0.67 16.19
C ALA A 148 6.81 0.77 16.35
N LEU A 149 6.04 0.32 15.33
CA LEU A 149 4.59 0.39 15.35
C LEU A 149 4.02 -0.85 16.04
N THR A 150 3.56 -0.67 17.29
CA THR A 150 2.92 -1.73 18.07
C THR A 150 1.45 -1.45 18.28
N THR A 151 0.66 -2.47 18.61
CA THR A 151 -0.77 -2.31 18.93
C THR A 151 -1.02 -1.41 20.15
N ALA A 152 0.00 -1.18 21.00
CA ALA A 152 -0.08 -0.26 22.14
C ALA A 152 0.23 1.19 21.73
N ASP A 153 1.15 1.38 20.77
CA ASP A 153 1.64 2.71 20.39
C ASP A 153 0.82 3.34 19.26
N VAL A 154 0.13 2.54 18.44
CA VAL A 154 -0.75 3.03 17.36
C VAL A 154 -2.12 3.39 17.95
N ASN A 155 -2.25 4.65 18.40
CA ASN A 155 -3.48 5.20 18.93
C ASN A 155 -3.50 6.73 18.71
N ARG A 156 -4.65 7.38 18.87
CA ARG A 156 -4.86 8.81 18.59
C ARG A 156 -3.93 9.79 19.32
N ASN A 157 -3.27 9.37 20.41
CA ASN A 157 -2.41 10.24 21.22
C ASN A 157 -0.93 10.15 20.81
N THR A 158 -0.51 9.02 20.28
CA THR A 158 0.89 8.68 20.02
C THR A 158 1.19 8.43 18.54
N PHE A 159 0.16 8.27 17.70
CA PHE A 159 0.30 8.04 16.27
C PHE A 159 -0.53 9.06 15.46
N GLY A 160 -0.04 9.45 14.29
CA GLY A 160 -0.74 10.38 13.41
C GLY A 160 0.08 10.81 12.20
N LYS A 161 -0.44 11.79 11.45
CA LYS A 161 0.23 12.34 10.27
C LYS A 161 1.46 13.16 10.69
N LEU A 162 2.61 12.83 10.12
CA LEU A 162 3.89 13.51 10.38
C LEU A 162 4.11 14.66 9.38
N PHE A 163 3.92 14.37 8.10
CA PHE A 163 4.06 15.33 6.99
C PHE A 163 3.40 14.76 5.73
N SER A 164 3.37 15.55 4.66
CA SER A 164 3.05 15.07 3.32
C SER A 164 4.04 15.58 2.29
N CYS A 165 4.22 14.80 1.22
CA CYS A 165 5.06 15.14 0.08
C CYS A 165 4.17 15.46 -1.12
N PRO A 166 4.15 16.73 -1.59
CA PRO A 166 3.33 17.12 -2.72
C PRO A 166 3.83 16.49 -4.01
N VAL A 167 2.89 16.08 -4.86
CA VAL A 167 3.13 15.57 -6.21
C VAL A 167 2.18 16.23 -7.21
N ASP A 168 2.46 16.11 -8.50
CA ASP A 168 1.76 16.81 -9.57
C ASP A 168 0.43 16.17 -9.99
N SER A 169 0.20 14.90 -9.69
CA SER A 169 -1.03 14.18 -10.06
C SER A 169 -1.33 13.01 -9.13
N ALA A 170 -2.40 12.28 -9.43
CA ALA A 170 -2.88 11.17 -8.62
C ALA A 170 -1.87 10.00 -8.55
N VAL A 171 -1.71 9.42 -7.37
CA VAL A 171 -0.83 8.29 -7.07
C VAL A 171 -1.67 7.02 -6.98
N TYR A 172 -1.68 6.22 -8.05
CA TYR A 172 -2.31 4.90 -8.08
C TYR A 172 -1.34 3.79 -7.68
N THR A 173 -0.05 4.08 -7.75
CA THR A 173 1.02 3.13 -7.45
C THR A 173 1.21 2.96 -5.95
N GLU A 174 1.60 1.77 -5.51
CA GLU A 174 2.15 1.59 -4.16
C GLU A 174 3.47 2.36 -4.03
N THR A 175 3.67 3.06 -2.91
CA THR A 175 4.91 3.75 -2.60
C THR A 175 6.01 2.72 -2.30
N LEU A 176 7.12 2.75 -3.04
CA LEU A 176 8.27 1.88 -2.78
C LEU A 176 9.26 2.56 -1.83
N TRP A 177 9.98 1.77 -1.02
CA TRP A 177 10.90 2.29 -0.02
C TRP A 177 12.26 1.58 -0.09
N VAL A 178 13.36 2.35 -0.03
CA VAL A 178 14.73 1.82 -0.07
C VAL A 178 15.56 2.46 1.06
N PRO A 179 16.16 1.65 1.94
CA PRO A 179 17.03 2.17 3.01
C PRO A 179 18.43 2.52 2.49
N SER A 180 19.08 3.44 3.19
CA SER A 180 20.51 3.71 3.08
C SER A 180 21.01 4.00 1.65
N LEU A 181 20.18 4.61 0.82
CA LEU A 181 20.55 4.96 -0.56
C LEU A 181 21.45 6.20 -0.57
N ASN A 182 22.58 6.14 -1.27
CA ASN A 182 23.46 7.30 -1.44
C ASN A 182 22.95 8.20 -2.56
N VAL A 183 22.39 9.35 -2.21
CA VAL A 183 21.94 10.38 -3.15
C VAL A 183 22.76 11.64 -2.93
N ASN A 184 23.43 12.14 -3.97
CA ASN A 184 24.26 13.34 -3.92
C ASN A 184 25.35 13.33 -2.80
N GLY A 185 25.86 12.15 -2.43
CA GLY A 185 26.92 11.98 -1.43
C GLY A 185 26.45 11.88 0.01
N ALA A 186 25.14 11.88 0.26
CA ALA A 186 24.52 11.61 1.56
C ALA A 186 23.68 10.35 1.52
N LEU A 187 23.61 9.64 2.66
CA LEU A 187 22.78 8.45 2.79
C LEU A 187 21.37 8.86 3.25
N HIS A 188 20.35 8.36 2.57
CA HIS A 188 18.94 8.61 2.85
C HIS A 188 18.16 7.29 2.86
N ASN A 189 17.10 7.22 3.65
CA ASN A 189 16.00 6.33 3.39
C ASN A 189 15.10 7.04 2.37
N VAL A 190 14.75 6.37 1.27
CA VAL A 190 14.10 7.03 0.13
C VAL A 190 12.78 6.35 -0.19
N ILE A 191 11.73 7.15 -0.39
CA ILE A 191 10.50 6.69 -1.03
C ILE A 191 10.46 7.11 -2.50
N PHE A 192 9.96 6.19 -3.34
CA PHE A 192 9.74 6.41 -4.77
C PHE A 192 8.25 6.43 -5.05
N VAL A 193 7.81 7.44 -5.78
CA VAL A 193 6.39 7.72 -6.05
C VAL A 193 6.22 8.04 -7.52
N ALA A 194 5.32 7.33 -8.20
CA ALA A 194 4.97 7.62 -9.58
C ALA A 194 3.52 8.11 -9.69
N THR A 195 3.26 9.01 -10.65
CA THR A 195 1.97 9.70 -10.78
C THR A 195 1.33 9.50 -12.15
N GLN A 196 0.05 9.84 -12.24
CA GLN A 196 -0.68 9.85 -13.51
C GLN A 196 -0.19 10.95 -14.48
N HIS A 197 0.72 11.84 -14.04
CA HIS A 197 1.39 12.82 -14.90
C HIS A 197 2.70 12.29 -15.52
N ASP A 198 2.90 10.98 -15.54
CA ASP A 198 4.14 10.32 -15.94
C ASP A 198 5.38 10.85 -15.19
N SER A 199 5.19 11.34 -13.97
CA SER A 199 6.27 11.81 -13.11
C SER A 199 6.73 10.71 -12.15
N LEU A 200 8.04 10.68 -11.89
CA LEU A 200 8.67 9.82 -10.89
C LEU A 200 9.46 10.68 -9.91
N TYR A 201 9.13 10.56 -8.64
CA TYR A 201 9.74 11.28 -7.53
C TYR A 201 10.57 10.36 -6.64
N ALA A 202 11.67 10.89 -6.10
CA ALA A 202 12.37 10.36 -4.94
C ALA A 202 12.34 11.40 -3.82
N PHE A 203 11.79 11.01 -2.67
CA PHE A 203 11.76 11.85 -1.48
C PHE A 203 12.56 11.20 -0.34
N ASP A 204 13.16 12.04 0.50
CA ASP A 204 13.72 11.58 1.78
C ASP A 204 12.57 11.13 2.69
N ALA A 205 12.59 9.86 3.07
CA ALA A 205 11.55 9.22 3.87
C ALA A 205 11.52 9.70 5.33
N ASP A 206 12.56 10.39 5.79
CA ASP A 206 12.73 10.81 7.18
C ASP A 206 12.67 12.33 7.38
N ALA A 207 12.69 13.11 6.29
CA ALA A 207 12.71 14.57 6.37
C ALA A 207 11.31 15.17 6.59
N ALA A 208 11.14 15.89 7.69
CA ALA A 208 9.97 16.71 7.97
C ALA A 208 10.40 18.17 8.17
N PRO A 209 9.96 19.11 7.30
CA PRO A 209 9.04 18.94 6.17
C PRO A 209 9.63 18.09 5.05
N CYS A 210 8.77 17.56 4.16
CA CYS A 210 9.15 16.72 3.04
C CYS A 210 10.31 17.31 2.21
N GLN A 211 11.29 16.50 1.89
CA GLN A 211 12.43 16.86 1.05
C GLN A 211 12.44 16.01 -0.22
N GLN A 212 12.28 16.64 -1.37
CA GLN A 212 12.50 16.03 -2.67
C GLN A 212 14.01 15.90 -2.93
N LEU A 213 14.46 14.69 -3.23
CA LEU A 213 15.85 14.41 -3.60
C LEU A 213 16.05 14.61 -5.11
N TRP A 214 15.13 14.08 -5.91
CA TRP A 214 15.07 14.31 -7.35
C TRP A 214 13.64 14.06 -7.87
N HIS A 215 13.38 14.54 -9.09
CA HIS A 215 12.15 14.35 -9.84
C HIS A 215 12.47 14.29 -11.31
N VAL A 216 11.81 13.40 -12.05
CA VAL A 216 11.87 13.31 -13.50
C VAL A 216 10.47 13.13 -14.08
N ASN A 217 10.27 13.62 -15.29
CA ASN A 217 9.08 13.31 -16.10
C ASN A 217 9.47 12.27 -17.15
N LEU A 218 8.81 11.11 -17.12
CA LEU A 218 9.15 9.93 -17.95
C LEU A 218 8.83 10.11 -19.44
N ILE A 219 8.20 11.22 -19.82
CA ILE A 219 7.84 11.53 -21.21
C ILE A 219 8.53 12.79 -21.72
N ASP A 220 9.54 13.30 -21.01
CA ASP A 220 10.41 14.34 -21.51
C ASP A 220 11.45 13.80 -22.52
N ALA A 221 12.20 14.70 -23.17
CA ALA A 221 13.19 14.32 -24.18
C ALA A 221 14.35 13.49 -23.60
N ALA A 222 14.70 13.64 -22.31
CA ALA A 222 15.76 12.85 -21.66
C ALA A 222 15.31 11.41 -21.41
N HIS A 223 14.00 11.18 -21.31
CA HIS A 223 13.37 9.88 -21.06
C HIS A 223 12.65 9.35 -22.32
N GLY A 224 13.06 9.79 -23.53
CA GLY A 224 12.59 9.26 -24.81
C GLY A 224 11.25 9.81 -25.30
N GLY A 225 10.71 10.83 -24.64
CA GLY A 225 9.51 11.53 -25.08
C GLY A 225 9.75 12.42 -26.31
N THR A 226 8.68 12.69 -27.03
CA THR A 226 8.68 13.54 -28.22
C THR A 226 8.14 14.93 -27.92
N SER A 227 8.43 15.91 -28.78
CA SER A 227 7.93 17.28 -28.60
C SER A 227 6.40 17.34 -28.63
N GLY A 228 5.78 17.89 -27.57
CA GLY A 228 4.34 18.00 -27.44
C GLY A 228 3.65 16.73 -26.91
N GLU A 229 4.41 15.76 -26.43
CA GLU A 229 3.88 14.58 -25.75
C GLU A 229 3.36 14.94 -24.35
N THR A 230 2.21 14.39 -24.00
CA THR A 230 1.56 14.58 -22.70
C THR A 230 1.06 13.23 -22.17
N SER A 231 0.82 13.13 -20.88
CA SER A 231 0.02 12.04 -20.35
C SER A 231 -1.34 11.98 -21.03
N VAL A 232 -1.91 10.80 -21.18
CA VAL A 232 -3.13 10.58 -21.99
C VAL A 232 -4.32 11.27 -21.34
N VAL A 233 -5.07 12.06 -22.09
CA VAL A 233 -6.34 12.61 -21.63
C VAL A 233 -7.35 11.48 -21.50
N TRP A 234 -8.01 11.34 -20.34
CA TRP A 234 -8.93 10.23 -20.05
C TRP A 234 -9.96 9.94 -21.16
N SER A 235 -10.45 10.98 -21.88
CA SER A 235 -11.44 10.84 -22.94
C SER A 235 -10.87 10.24 -24.24
N ASP A 236 -9.55 10.25 -24.43
CA ASP A 236 -8.93 9.92 -25.70
C ASP A 236 -8.68 8.41 -25.87
N VAL A 237 -8.78 7.65 -24.78
CA VAL A 237 -8.77 6.18 -24.84
C VAL A 237 -10.08 5.56 -25.35
N GLY A 238 -11.14 6.37 -25.50
CA GLY A 238 -12.39 5.93 -26.10
C GLY A 238 -13.42 5.39 -25.10
N SER A 239 -13.09 5.36 -23.82
CA SER A 239 -14.02 5.01 -22.76
C SER A 239 -15.10 6.10 -22.57
N GLY A 240 -16.30 5.70 -22.20
CA GLY A 240 -17.38 6.59 -21.76
C GLY A 240 -17.31 6.97 -20.28
N PHE A 241 -16.43 6.36 -19.52
CA PHE A 241 -16.29 6.51 -18.07
C PHE A 241 -15.05 7.33 -17.69
N LYS A 242 -15.02 7.81 -16.44
CA LYS A 242 -13.91 8.56 -15.85
C LYS A 242 -13.22 7.72 -14.77
N ASP A 243 -12.82 6.52 -15.14
CA ASP A 243 -12.23 5.58 -14.18
C ASP A 243 -10.90 6.12 -13.61
N ILE A 244 -10.02 6.58 -14.48
CA ILE A 244 -8.82 7.32 -14.14
C ILE A 244 -8.96 8.73 -14.73
N TYR A 245 -8.92 9.75 -13.87
CA TYR A 245 -9.26 11.13 -14.25
C TYR A 245 -8.40 12.14 -13.50
N PRO A 246 -7.97 13.26 -14.12
CA PRO A 246 -8.27 13.73 -15.48
C PRO A 246 -7.34 13.19 -16.58
N GLU A 247 -6.24 12.56 -16.21
CA GLU A 247 -5.16 12.09 -17.08
C GLU A 247 -4.73 10.68 -16.69
N ILE A 248 -4.08 9.99 -17.61
CA ILE A 248 -3.61 8.62 -17.48
C ILE A 248 -2.13 8.58 -17.87
N GLY A 249 -1.30 8.22 -16.92
CA GLY A 249 0.14 8.05 -17.05
C GLY A 249 0.59 6.77 -16.37
N VAL A 250 1.44 6.87 -15.31
CA VAL A 250 1.88 5.71 -14.54
C VAL A 250 0.77 5.21 -13.63
N THR A 251 0.16 4.06 -13.96
CA THR A 251 -0.86 3.41 -13.15
C THR A 251 -0.32 2.19 -12.42
N SER A 252 0.53 1.40 -13.06
CA SER A 252 1.13 0.19 -12.47
C SER A 252 2.23 0.52 -11.47
N THR A 253 2.21 -0.12 -10.30
CA THR A 253 3.30 0.01 -9.32
C THR A 253 4.61 -0.44 -9.95
N PRO A 254 5.68 0.37 -9.86
CA PRO A 254 7.02 0.01 -10.33
C PRO A 254 7.61 -1.18 -9.59
N VAL A 255 8.76 -1.68 -10.08
CA VAL A 255 9.56 -2.67 -9.36
C VAL A 255 11.03 -2.24 -9.30
N ILE A 256 11.68 -2.47 -8.16
CA ILE A 256 13.08 -2.12 -7.94
C ILE A 256 13.94 -3.38 -7.98
N ASN A 257 15.08 -3.28 -8.69
CA ASN A 257 16.19 -4.20 -8.54
C ASN A 257 17.26 -3.57 -7.63
N PRO A 258 17.31 -3.94 -6.35
CA PRO A 258 18.25 -3.33 -5.41
C PRO A 258 19.72 -3.66 -5.74
N SER A 259 19.98 -4.80 -6.39
CA SER A 259 21.35 -5.20 -6.74
C SER A 259 21.98 -4.30 -7.83
N THR A 260 21.16 -3.66 -8.64
CA THR A 260 21.61 -2.76 -9.71
C THR A 260 21.22 -1.31 -9.47
N ASN A 261 20.59 -0.99 -8.33
CA ASN A 261 20.03 0.32 -8.02
C ASN A 261 19.14 0.84 -9.16
N THR A 262 18.18 0.03 -9.60
CA THR A 262 17.34 0.37 -10.76
C THR A 262 15.86 0.17 -10.44
N LEU A 263 15.05 1.16 -10.77
CA LEU A 263 13.59 1.11 -10.75
C LEU A 263 13.08 0.95 -12.18
N TYR A 264 12.20 -0.04 -12.40
CA TYR A 264 11.51 -0.24 -13.66
C TYR A 264 10.09 0.26 -13.54
N VAL A 265 9.65 1.08 -14.52
CA VAL A 265 8.35 1.76 -14.49
C VAL A 265 7.77 1.89 -15.90
N MET A 266 6.43 1.82 -16.01
CA MET A 266 5.70 2.01 -17.27
C MET A 266 5.14 3.42 -17.32
N SER A 267 5.41 4.14 -18.44
CA SER A 267 4.70 5.37 -18.80
C SER A 267 3.61 5.10 -19.83
N LYS A 268 2.56 5.94 -19.85
CA LYS A 268 1.54 5.95 -20.89
C LYS A 268 1.25 7.40 -21.31
N SER A 269 1.42 7.70 -22.58
CA SER A 269 1.36 9.06 -23.10
C SER A 269 0.76 9.12 -24.50
N GLU A 270 0.46 10.34 -24.95
CA GLU A 270 -0.04 10.62 -26.28
C GLU A 270 0.63 11.85 -26.89
N SER A 271 0.61 11.94 -28.21
CA SER A 271 1.19 13.05 -28.98
C SER A 271 0.22 13.48 -30.08
N GLY A 272 -0.38 14.68 -29.92
CA GLY A 272 -1.04 15.48 -30.95
C GLY A 272 -2.08 14.80 -31.87
N GLY A 273 -3.02 14.04 -31.31
CA GLY A 273 -4.01 13.23 -32.04
C GLY A 273 -3.68 11.74 -31.88
N PRO A 274 -4.26 10.78 -32.54
CA PRO A 274 -4.40 9.38 -32.11
C PRO A 274 -3.10 8.55 -32.04
N VAL A 275 -2.00 9.15 -31.62
CA VAL A 275 -0.71 8.46 -31.45
C VAL A 275 -0.46 8.26 -29.96
N PHE A 276 -0.53 7.01 -29.51
CA PHE A 276 -0.33 6.61 -28.13
C PHE A 276 0.99 5.87 -27.98
N TYR A 277 1.64 6.10 -26.85
CA TYR A 277 2.88 5.42 -26.47
C TYR A 277 2.72 4.73 -25.12
N GLN A 278 3.31 3.57 -24.99
CA GLN A 278 3.60 2.93 -23.72
C GLN A 278 5.07 2.56 -23.72
N ARG A 279 5.80 2.98 -22.67
CA ARG A 279 7.24 2.75 -22.56
C ARG A 279 7.60 2.12 -21.24
N LEU A 280 8.50 1.13 -21.31
CA LEU A 280 9.17 0.63 -20.11
C LEU A 280 10.48 1.38 -19.93
N HIS A 281 10.65 1.96 -18.76
CA HIS A 281 11.83 2.69 -18.32
C HIS A 281 12.64 1.85 -17.34
N ALA A 282 13.94 2.08 -17.28
CA ALA A 282 14.85 1.58 -16.26
C ALA A 282 15.62 2.78 -15.68
N VAL A 283 15.21 3.22 -14.50
CA VAL A 283 15.66 4.49 -13.92
C VAL A 283 16.63 4.23 -12.76
N ASP A 284 17.76 4.93 -12.74
CA ASP A 284 18.73 4.89 -11.65
C ASP A 284 18.14 5.51 -10.38
N LEU A 285 18.14 4.78 -9.27
CA LEU A 285 17.55 5.21 -8.00
C LEU A 285 18.19 6.48 -7.43
N THR A 286 19.45 6.75 -7.77
CA THR A 286 20.21 7.87 -7.18
C THR A 286 20.11 9.16 -7.98
N THR A 287 19.81 9.06 -9.30
CA THR A 287 19.89 10.20 -10.22
C THR A 287 18.63 10.46 -11.02
N GLY A 288 17.72 9.49 -11.16
CA GLY A 288 16.59 9.57 -12.06
C GLY A 288 16.91 9.32 -13.54
N ASN A 289 18.17 9.03 -13.90
CA ASN A 289 18.57 8.84 -15.30
C ASN A 289 18.25 7.43 -15.81
N GLU A 290 18.04 7.32 -17.13
CA GLU A 290 17.83 6.04 -17.79
C GLU A 290 19.07 5.15 -17.78
N LYS A 291 18.84 3.84 -17.65
CA LYS A 291 19.83 2.75 -17.65
C LYS A 291 19.44 1.66 -18.64
N PHE A 292 20.33 0.74 -18.93
CA PHE A 292 20.07 -0.52 -19.64
C PHE A 292 19.38 -0.36 -21.01
N ASN A 293 19.79 0.67 -21.76
CA ASN A 293 19.22 1.05 -23.06
C ASN A 293 17.71 1.39 -23.01
N ALA A 294 17.24 1.85 -21.85
CA ALA A 294 15.88 2.38 -21.71
C ALA A 294 15.76 3.80 -22.32
N PRO A 295 14.51 4.25 -22.57
CA PRO A 295 13.30 3.45 -22.55
C PRO A 295 13.12 2.56 -23.77
N VAL A 296 12.18 1.61 -23.68
CA VAL A 296 11.72 0.82 -24.84
C VAL A 296 10.22 1.04 -25.06
N ASN A 297 9.83 1.33 -26.30
CA ASN A 297 8.41 1.35 -26.68
C ASN A 297 7.86 -0.07 -26.69
N ILE A 298 6.71 -0.26 -26.02
CA ILE A 298 6.04 -1.55 -26.00
C ILE A 298 5.42 -1.84 -27.35
N SER A 299 5.73 -3.00 -27.89
CA SER A 299 5.08 -3.56 -29.07
C SER A 299 5.16 -5.07 -29.04
N ALA A 300 4.12 -5.74 -29.45
CA ALA A 300 4.06 -7.19 -29.54
C ALA A 300 3.07 -7.63 -30.60
N THR A 301 3.22 -8.85 -31.08
CA THR A 301 2.31 -9.50 -32.00
C THR A 301 2.30 -10.98 -31.74
N VAL A 302 1.12 -11.60 -31.73
CA VAL A 302 0.94 -13.04 -31.63
C VAL A 302 0.15 -13.58 -32.82
N SER A 303 0.29 -14.87 -33.09
CA SER A 303 -0.58 -15.53 -34.06
C SER A 303 -1.96 -15.71 -33.47
N GLY A 304 -3.01 -15.36 -34.20
CA GLY A 304 -4.40 -15.48 -33.76
C GLY A 304 -5.38 -14.79 -34.69
N THR A 305 -6.66 -15.09 -34.47
CA THR A 305 -7.79 -14.56 -35.26
C THR A 305 -8.79 -13.82 -34.39
N GLY A 306 -8.37 -13.47 -33.15
CA GLY A 306 -9.20 -12.80 -32.16
C GLY A 306 -9.56 -11.36 -32.54
N ASP A 307 -10.18 -10.66 -31.63
CA ASP A 307 -10.67 -9.30 -31.81
C ASP A 307 -9.54 -8.36 -32.23
N GLY A 308 -9.81 -7.47 -33.18
CA GLY A 308 -8.80 -6.55 -33.72
C GLY A 308 -7.70 -7.20 -34.55
N SER A 309 -7.77 -8.51 -34.86
CA SER A 309 -6.78 -9.21 -35.67
C SER A 309 -6.72 -8.66 -37.10
N SER A 310 -5.52 -8.70 -37.68
CA SER A 310 -5.30 -8.47 -39.13
C SER A 310 -4.73 -9.73 -39.78
N GLY A 311 -5.54 -10.40 -40.58
CA GLY A 311 -5.22 -11.72 -41.09
C GLY A 311 -5.22 -12.77 -39.96
N SER A 312 -4.06 -13.38 -39.69
CA SER A 312 -3.86 -14.36 -38.61
C SER A 312 -2.96 -13.80 -37.49
N SER A 313 -3.04 -12.52 -37.21
CA SER A 313 -2.15 -11.81 -36.30
C SER A 313 -2.90 -10.82 -35.43
N VAL A 314 -2.72 -10.89 -34.12
CA VAL A 314 -3.19 -9.95 -33.11
C VAL A 314 -2.02 -9.11 -32.66
N ALA A 315 -2.14 -7.78 -32.77
CA ALA A 315 -1.10 -6.83 -32.38
C ALA A 315 -1.49 -6.10 -31.08
N PHE A 316 -0.50 -5.79 -30.25
CA PHE A 316 -0.67 -4.95 -29.07
C PHE A 316 -1.07 -3.52 -29.50
N ASP A 317 -2.14 -2.98 -28.91
CA ASP A 317 -2.60 -1.62 -29.16
C ASP A 317 -2.30 -0.72 -27.95
N SER A 318 -1.38 0.24 -28.13
CA SER A 318 -1.00 1.18 -27.06
C SER A 318 -2.14 2.09 -26.59
N ARG A 319 -3.23 2.22 -27.36
CA ARG A 319 -4.40 3.02 -26.98
C ARG A 319 -5.32 2.26 -26.02
N SER A 320 -5.82 1.10 -26.46
CA SER A 320 -6.84 0.33 -25.72
C SER A 320 -6.25 -0.46 -24.56
N GLU A 321 -5.02 -0.99 -24.70
CA GLU A 321 -4.37 -1.76 -23.65
C GLU A 321 -3.93 -0.86 -22.50
N HIS A 322 -4.15 -1.29 -21.25
CA HIS A 322 -3.79 -0.57 -20.04
C HIS A 322 -3.01 -1.43 -19.07
N ALA A 323 -1.78 -1.03 -18.74
CA ALA A 323 -0.96 -1.68 -17.71
C ALA A 323 -1.52 -1.32 -16.33
N ARG A 324 -2.46 -2.12 -15.84
CA ARG A 324 -3.12 -1.92 -14.56
C ARG A 324 -2.43 -2.67 -13.42
N SER A 325 -2.04 -3.91 -13.68
CA SER A 325 -1.28 -4.74 -12.75
C SER A 325 0.11 -4.17 -12.51
N ALA A 326 0.60 -4.24 -11.28
CA ALA A 326 1.97 -3.86 -10.93
C ALA A 326 3.00 -4.72 -11.67
N LEU A 327 4.21 -4.18 -11.85
CA LEU A 327 5.31 -4.90 -12.49
C LEU A 327 5.86 -6.00 -11.59
N ALA A 328 6.35 -7.08 -12.19
CA ALA A 328 7.07 -8.13 -11.49
C ALA A 328 8.49 -8.30 -12.04
N LEU A 329 9.49 -8.37 -11.15
CA LEU A 329 10.87 -8.69 -11.52
C LEU A 329 11.18 -10.12 -11.05
N VAL A 330 11.30 -11.04 -12.02
CA VAL A 330 11.53 -12.46 -11.73
C VAL A 330 12.70 -12.97 -12.59
N ASN A 331 13.71 -13.53 -11.94
CA ASN A 331 14.89 -14.14 -12.61
C ASN A 331 15.58 -13.20 -13.63
N GLY A 332 15.64 -11.88 -13.32
CA GLY A 332 16.27 -10.88 -14.19
C GLY A 332 15.42 -10.45 -15.39
N VAL A 333 14.13 -10.74 -15.38
CA VAL A 333 13.15 -10.31 -16.38
C VAL A 333 12.09 -9.45 -15.70
N VAL A 334 11.77 -8.29 -16.30
CA VAL A 334 10.66 -7.45 -15.92
C VAL A 334 9.43 -7.88 -16.71
N TYR A 335 8.40 -8.33 -16.01
CA TYR A 335 7.11 -8.71 -16.59
C TYR A 335 6.08 -7.61 -16.35
N ILE A 336 5.36 -7.27 -17.40
CA ILE A 336 4.28 -6.29 -17.40
C ILE A 336 3.03 -7.00 -17.88
N SER A 337 1.89 -6.70 -17.25
CA SER A 337 0.59 -7.28 -17.60
C SER A 337 -0.42 -6.18 -17.96
N TRP A 338 -1.31 -6.48 -18.87
CA TRP A 338 -2.30 -5.52 -19.35
C TRP A 338 -3.73 -6.06 -19.29
N ALA A 339 -4.63 -5.14 -19.10
CA ALA A 339 -6.06 -5.20 -19.38
C ALA A 339 -6.42 -4.05 -20.34
N SER A 340 -7.60 -3.43 -20.18
CA SER A 340 -7.97 -2.28 -20.98
C SER A 340 -8.37 -1.05 -20.14
N HIS A 341 -8.77 0.02 -20.81
CA HIS A 341 -9.50 1.13 -20.22
C HIS A 341 -11.00 0.84 -20.31
N GLU A 342 -11.61 0.40 -19.16
CA GLU A 342 -13.07 0.26 -19.03
C GLU A 342 -13.69 -0.47 -20.23
N ASP A 343 -13.13 -1.64 -20.56
CA ASP A 343 -13.58 -2.50 -21.66
C ASP A 343 -13.61 -1.81 -23.04
N THR A 344 -12.71 -0.87 -23.28
CA THR A 344 -12.56 -0.24 -24.59
C THR A 344 -12.06 -1.25 -25.62
N PHE A 345 -12.94 -1.64 -26.52
CA PHE A 345 -12.67 -2.62 -27.58
C PHE A 345 -11.87 -2.08 -28.77
N PRO A 346 -11.10 -2.96 -29.47
CA PRO A 346 -10.73 -4.32 -29.07
C PRO A 346 -9.60 -4.32 -28.03
N TYR A 347 -9.56 -5.31 -27.12
CA TYR A 347 -8.46 -5.51 -26.19
C TYR A 347 -8.27 -6.99 -25.84
N HIS A 348 -7.10 -7.29 -25.26
CA HIS A 348 -6.74 -8.61 -24.75
C HIS A 348 -5.95 -8.49 -23.44
N GLY A 349 -5.90 -9.56 -22.67
CA GLY A 349 -4.89 -9.69 -21.64
C GLY A 349 -3.53 -9.97 -22.28
N TRP A 350 -2.50 -9.24 -21.86
CA TRP A 350 -1.12 -9.45 -22.31
C TRP A 350 -0.19 -9.65 -21.13
N ILE A 351 0.87 -10.45 -21.32
CA ILE A 351 2.07 -10.43 -20.50
C ILE A 351 3.27 -10.33 -21.41
N ILE A 352 4.12 -9.31 -21.20
CA ILE A 352 5.33 -9.13 -21.98
C ILE A 352 6.53 -9.04 -21.03
N GLY A 353 7.57 -9.82 -21.29
CA GLY A 353 8.80 -9.85 -20.51
C GLY A 353 9.95 -9.16 -21.24
N TYR A 354 10.71 -8.34 -20.51
CA TYR A 354 11.93 -7.69 -20.98
C TYR A 354 13.12 -8.02 -20.07
N SER A 355 14.29 -8.22 -20.68
CA SER A 355 15.52 -8.43 -19.91
C SER A 355 15.82 -7.18 -19.05
N ALA A 356 15.91 -7.36 -17.74
CA ALA A 356 16.24 -6.27 -16.81
C ALA A 356 17.64 -5.66 -17.05
N ALA A 357 18.55 -6.40 -17.69
CA ALA A 357 19.89 -5.94 -18.04
C ALA A 357 19.97 -5.21 -19.40
N ASN A 358 18.92 -5.31 -20.23
CA ASN A 358 18.85 -4.64 -21.54
C ASN A 358 17.39 -4.61 -22.00
N LEU A 359 16.72 -3.49 -21.84
CA LEU A 359 15.28 -3.36 -22.15
C LEU A 359 14.97 -3.47 -23.66
N GLN A 360 15.96 -3.35 -24.55
CA GLN A 360 15.74 -3.62 -25.98
C GLN A 360 15.56 -5.11 -26.29
N GLN A 361 15.77 -5.98 -25.29
CA GLN A 361 15.59 -7.42 -25.44
C GLN A 361 14.24 -7.87 -24.84
N GLN A 362 13.24 -8.02 -25.68
CA GLN A 362 11.98 -8.69 -25.33
C GLN A 362 12.24 -10.21 -25.27
N VAL A 363 11.89 -10.86 -24.15
CA VAL A 363 12.23 -12.27 -23.89
C VAL A 363 11.00 -13.19 -23.84
N GLY A 364 9.79 -12.62 -23.81
CA GLY A 364 8.56 -13.40 -23.84
C GLY A 364 7.37 -12.53 -24.15
N VAL A 365 6.41 -13.08 -24.87
CA VAL A 365 5.11 -12.50 -25.17
C VAL A 365 4.04 -13.57 -24.96
N PHE A 366 3.00 -13.23 -24.23
CA PHE A 366 1.82 -14.06 -24.05
C PHE A 366 0.57 -13.21 -24.17
N ASN A 367 -0.44 -13.72 -24.85
CA ASN A 367 -1.77 -13.13 -24.99
C ASN A 367 -2.79 -14.13 -24.47
N THR A 368 -3.75 -13.69 -23.68
CA THR A 368 -4.71 -14.55 -22.97
C THR A 368 -5.83 -15.06 -23.86
N SER A 369 -6.12 -14.36 -24.98
CA SER A 369 -7.23 -14.69 -25.90
C SER A 369 -6.88 -14.42 -27.36
N PRO A 370 -5.83 -15.08 -27.91
CA PRO A 370 -5.36 -14.79 -29.26
C PRO A 370 -6.40 -15.12 -30.36
N ASN A 371 -7.39 -15.96 -30.09
CA ASN A 371 -8.45 -16.33 -31.04
C ASN A 371 -9.84 -15.84 -30.63
N GLY A 372 -9.95 -15.25 -29.47
CA GLY A 372 -11.13 -14.60 -28.91
C GLY A 372 -10.94 -13.11 -28.66
N GLY A 373 -11.35 -12.64 -27.50
CA GLY A 373 -11.19 -11.25 -27.07
C GLY A 373 -11.44 -11.07 -25.59
N LEU A 374 -11.11 -9.89 -25.08
CA LEU A 374 -11.20 -9.54 -23.66
C LEU A 374 -10.11 -10.20 -22.81
N ASP A 375 -10.45 -10.95 -21.76
CA ASP A 375 -9.55 -11.71 -20.87
C ASP A 375 -8.47 -10.84 -20.20
N GLY A 376 -8.77 -9.58 -19.90
CA GLY A 376 -7.83 -8.62 -19.34
C GLY A 376 -7.24 -9.07 -18.01
N ILE A 377 -5.98 -8.76 -17.75
CA ILE A 377 -5.32 -9.01 -16.47
C ILE A 377 -5.46 -7.74 -15.62
N TRP A 378 -6.60 -7.62 -14.94
CA TRP A 378 -6.99 -6.43 -14.19
C TRP A 378 -6.34 -6.34 -12.81
N MET A 379 -6.56 -7.31 -11.97
CA MET A 379 -6.01 -7.58 -10.64
C MET A 379 -6.00 -6.37 -9.68
N ALA A 380 -6.82 -5.33 -9.94
CA ALA A 380 -6.95 -4.11 -9.12
C ALA A 380 -5.63 -3.43 -8.72
N GLY A 381 -4.62 -3.47 -9.59
CA GLY A 381 -3.27 -2.99 -9.32
C GLY A 381 -2.33 -4.05 -8.71
N GLY A 382 -2.83 -5.23 -8.36
CA GLY A 382 -2.02 -6.36 -7.90
C GLY A 382 -1.02 -6.83 -8.96
N ALA A 383 0.17 -7.26 -8.53
CA ALA A 383 1.19 -7.78 -9.44
C ALA A 383 0.99 -9.27 -9.73
N PRO A 384 1.50 -9.79 -10.85
CA PRO A 384 1.71 -11.22 -10.99
C PRO A 384 2.47 -11.76 -9.79
N ALA A 385 1.93 -12.79 -9.13
CA ALA A 385 2.67 -13.49 -8.10
C ALA A 385 3.66 -14.45 -8.75
N ALA A 386 4.76 -14.80 -8.05
CA ALA A 386 5.72 -15.76 -8.59
C ALA A 386 6.25 -16.73 -7.53
N ASP A 387 6.42 -17.98 -7.92
CA ASP A 387 7.04 -19.00 -7.06
C ASP A 387 8.57 -19.02 -7.18
N ALA A 388 9.22 -19.83 -6.34
CA ALA A 388 10.67 -20.00 -6.33
C ALA A 388 11.24 -20.60 -7.63
N SER A 389 10.41 -21.25 -8.45
CA SER A 389 10.79 -21.77 -9.78
C SER A 389 10.68 -20.70 -10.87
N GLY A 390 10.10 -19.54 -10.55
CA GLY A 390 9.89 -18.42 -11.46
C GLY A 390 8.62 -18.56 -12.30
N ASN A 391 7.70 -19.46 -11.98
CA ASN A 391 6.37 -19.45 -12.59
C ASN A 391 5.59 -18.22 -12.14
N LEU A 392 4.88 -17.57 -13.07
CA LEU A 392 3.97 -16.48 -12.76
C LEU A 392 2.56 -17.00 -12.53
N TYR A 393 1.84 -16.34 -11.63
CA TYR A 393 0.44 -16.59 -11.36
C TYR A 393 -0.36 -15.30 -11.53
N VAL A 394 -1.40 -15.34 -12.39
CA VAL A 394 -2.28 -14.21 -12.70
C VAL A 394 -3.72 -14.70 -12.78
N ALA A 395 -4.66 -13.75 -12.66
CA ALA A 395 -6.07 -13.99 -12.92
C ALA A 395 -6.54 -13.12 -14.09
N THR A 396 -7.33 -13.70 -14.99
CA THR A 396 -7.96 -13.03 -16.13
C THR A 396 -9.40 -12.67 -15.82
N GLY A 397 -9.90 -11.60 -16.42
CA GLY A 397 -11.30 -11.21 -16.37
C GLY A 397 -12.16 -11.91 -17.42
N ASN A 398 -13.40 -11.43 -17.53
CA ASN A 398 -14.37 -11.92 -18.49
C ASN A 398 -13.84 -11.88 -19.92
N GLY A 399 -14.26 -12.86 -20.72
CA GLY A 399 -13.86 -12.99 -22.11
C GLY A 399 -14.03 -14.39 -22.65
N THR A 400 -13.35 -14.67 -23.75
CA THR A 400 -13.45 -15.96 -24.44
C THR A 400 -12.75 -17.06 -23.66
N PHE A 401 -13.42 -18.18 -23.49
CA PHE A 401 -12.85 -19.35 -22.84
C PHE A 401 -13.03 -20.60 -23.72
N ASP A 402 -11.93 -21.19 -24.16
CA ASP A 402 -11.90 -22.42 -24.94
C ASP A 402 -10.84 -23.45 -24.45
N ALA A 403 -10.15 -23.14 -23.36
CA ALA A 403 -9.06 -23.97 -22.83
C ALA A 403 -9.48 -25.39 -22.40
N ASP A 404 -10.79 -25.62 -22.19
CA ASP A 404 -11.37 -26.94 -21.87
C ASP A 404 -11.61 -27.81 -23.11
N GLN A 405 -11.48 -27.25 -24.32
CA GLN A 405 -11.81 -27.94 -25.56
C GLN A 405 -10.67 -28.89 -25.97
N ASN A 406 -11.05 -30.05 -26.51
CA ASN A 406 -10.09 -31.04 -27.01
C ASN A 406 -9.59 -30.75 -28.44
N THR A 407 -10.00 -29.63 -29.02
CA THR A 407 -9.67 -29.22 -30.39
C THR A 407 -8.98 -27.86 -30.37
N ALA A 408 -7.82 -27.75 -30.99
CA ALA A 408 -7.14 -26.47 -31.14
C ALA A 408 -8.07 -25.43 -31.82
N PRO A 409 -7.99 -24.13 -31.43
CA PRO A 409 -6.81 -23.54 -30.76
C PRO A 409 -6.72 -23.73 -29.23
N ASN A 410 -7.78 -23.87 -28.47
CA ASN A 410 -7.80 -24.05 -26.99
C ASN A 410 -6.78 -23.17 -26.23
N THR A 411 -6.72 -21.89 -26.53
CA THR A 411 -5.72 -20.94 -26.05
C THR A 411 -6.30 -19.68 -25.42
N ASP A 412 -7.63 -19.62 -25.28
CA ASP A 412 -8.34 -18.48 -24.73
C ASP A 412 -8.80 -18.80 -23.29
N TYR A 413 -8.47 -17.90 -22.35
CA TYR A 413 -8.49 -18.17 -20.91
C TYR A 413 -9.33 -17.14 -20.13
N GLY A 414 -10.55 -16.80 -20.59
CA GLY A 414 -11.45 -15.90 -19.85
C GLY A 414 -11.82 -16.45 -18.47
N ASP A 415 -11.87 -15.57 -17.48
CA ASP A 415 -12.17 -15.88 -16.06
C ASP A 415 -11.39 -17.07 -15.51
N SER A 416 -10.08 -17.03 -15.67
CA SER A 416 -9.20 -18.11 -15.27
C SER A 416 -8.06 -17.63 -14.36
N THR A 417 -7.63 -18.48 -13.44
CA THR A 417 -6.36 -18.33 -12.73
C THR A 417 -5.29 -19.17 -13.44
N LEU A 418 -4.20 -18.54 -13.87
CA LEU A 418 -3.19 -19.16 -14.73
C LEU A 418 -1.88 -19.36 -13.99
N ARG A 419 -1.22 -20.52 -14.23
CA ARG A 419 0.19 -20.74 -13.96
C ARG A 419 0.97 -20.67 -15.26
N ILE A 420 1.88 -19.71 -15.36
CA ILE A 420 2.63 -19.40 -16.57
C ILE A 420 4.10 -19.70 -16.33
N SER A 421 4.66 -20.64 -17.09
CA SER A 421 6.10 -20.92 -17.07
C SER A 421 6.87 -19.79 -17.77
N THR A 422 8.00 -19.40 -17.20
CA THR A 422 8.96 -18.44 -17.77
C THR A 422 10.24 -19.10 -18.28
N ALA A 423 10.34 -20.42 -18.23
CA ALA A 423 11.60 -21.14 -18.48
C ALA A 423 12.10 -21.06 -19.93
N THR A 424 11.19 -21.05 -20.90
CA THR A 424 11.52 -21.05 -22.35
C THR A 424 10.64 -20.05 -23.13
N GLY A 425 10.36 -18.92 -22.55
CA GLY A 425 9.33 -17.97 -22.97
C GLY A 425 8.12 -18.06 -22.04
N LEU A 426 6.99 -17.48 -22.45
CA LEU A 426 5.76 -17.49 -21.65
C LEU A 426 4.78 -18.52 -22.20
N SER A 427 4.34 -19.45 -21.35
CA SER A 427 3.35 -20.48 -21.72
C SER A 427 2.53 -20.90 -20.50
N VAL A 428 1.22 -21.06 -20.66
CA VAL A 428 0.37 -21.66 -19.62
C VAL A 428 0.74 -23.12 -19.44
N THR A 429 1.03 -23.52 -18.21
CA THR A 429 1.36 -24.90 -17.85
C THR A 429 0.29 -25.54 -17.00
N ASP A 430 -0.58 -24.75 -16.40
CA ASP A 430 -1.73 -25.19 -15.63
C ASP A 430 -2.70 -24.04 -15.46
N TYR A 431 -3.97 -24.30 -15.17
CA TYR A 431 -4.99 -23.29 -14.93
C TYR A 431 -6.16 -23.81 -14.08
N PHE A 432 -6.91 -22.88 -13.52
CA PHE A 432 -8.24 -23.12 -12.96
C PHE A 432 -9.23 -22.14 -13.59
N ALA A 433 -10.39 -22.64 -14.00
CA ALA A 433 -11.55 -21.82 -14.35
C ALA A 433 -12.76 -22.29 -13.53
N PRO A 434 -13.59 -21.37 -12.95
CA PRO A 434 -14.79 -21.71 -12.20
C PRO A 434 -15.80 -22.45 -13.05
N ASN A 435 -16.61 -23.30 -12.43
CA ASN A 435 -17.63 -24.10 -13.13
C ASN A 435 -18.75 -23.25 -13.80
N ASP A 436 -18.89 -22.02 -13.38
CA ASP A 436 -19.85 -21.02 -13.89
C ASP A 436 -19.19 -19.91 -14.74
N GLN A 437 -17.97 -20.14 -15.24
CA GLN A 437 -17.16 -19.21 -16.04
C GLN A 437 -18.02 -18.49 -17.10
N ALA A 438 -18.83 -19.22 -17.87
CA ALA A 438 -19.68 -18.62 -18.89
C ALA A 438 -20.73 -17.63 -18.31
N THR A 439 -21.16 -17.83 -17.08
CA THR A 439 -22.07 -16.92 -16.36
C THR A 439 -21.32 -15.69 -15.86
N LEU A 440 -20.10 -15.86 -15.34
CA LEU A 440 -19.23 -14.76 -14.92
C LEU A 440 -18.97 -13.83 -16.09
N SER A 441 -18.51 -14.38 -17.22
CA SER A 441 -18.23 -13.63 -18.44
C SER A 441 -19.46 -12.88 -18.98
N LEU A 442 -20.65 -13.54 -18.99
CA LEU A 442 -21.88 -12.91 -19.48
C LEU A 442 -22.33 -11.72 -18.61
N ASN A 443 -22.08 -11.77 -17.32
CA ASN A 443 -22.57 -10.79 -16.34
C ASN A 443 -21.52 -9.75 -15.93
N ASP A 444 -20.39 -9.69 -16.59
CA ASP A 444 -19.26 -8.79 -16.21
C ASP A 444 -18.85 -9.02 -14.74
N THR A 445 -18.71 -10.30 -14.35
CA THR A 445 -18.38 -10.70 -12.98
C THR A 445 -16.96 -11.27 -12.92
N ASP A 446 -15.99 -10.46 -13.38
CA ASP A 446 -14.59 -10.87 -13.53
C ASP A 446 -14.00 -11.62 -12.33
N LEU A 447 -13.47 -12.83 -12.56
CA LEU A 447 -12.59 -13.50 -11.63
C LEU A 447 -11.31 -12.69 -11.40
N GLY A 448 -10.77 -12.10 -12.47
CA GLY A 448 -9.53 -11.35 -12.46
C GLY A 448 -9.60 -9.94 -11.91
N SER A 449 -10.71 -9.51 -11.30
CA SER A 449 -10.77 -8.19 -10.64
C SER A 449 -9.94 -8.12 -9.37
N GLY A 450 -9.75 -9.22 -8.64
CA GLY A 450 -8.88 -9.32 -7.47
C GLY A 450 -7.46 -9.84 -7.80
N GLY A 451 -6.52 -9.61 -6.89
CA GLY A 451 -5.14 -10.11 -7.00
C GLY A 451 -4.98 -11.57 -6.61
N VAL A 452 -3.88 -12.18 -7.05
CA VAL A 452 -3.48 -13.54 -6.66
C VAL A 452 -2.44 -13.47 -5.53
N THR A 453 -2.64 -14.27 -4.46
CA THR A 453 -1.71 -14.38 -3.34
C THR A 453 -1.25 -15.82 -3.18
N LEU A 454 0.08 -16.05 -3.10
CA LEU A 454 0.63 -17.37 -2.80
C LEU A 454 0.71 -17.54 -1.27
N LEU A 455 0.24 -18.68 -0.78
CA LEU A 455 0.40 -19.02 0.64
C LEU A 455 1.79 -19.62 0.90
N PRO A 456 2.32 -19.47 2.12
CA PRO A 456 3.50 -20.21 2.55
C PRO A 456 3.33 -21.73 2.34
N ASP A 457 4.43 -22.43 2.13
CA ASP A 457 4.41 -23.89 1.91
C ASP A 457 3.79 -24.61 3.11
N GLN A 458 2.89 -25.53 2.84
CA GLN A 458 2.15 -26.27 3.86
C GLN A 458 2.84 -27.58 4.22
N THR A 459 2.79 -27.94 5.50
CA THR A 459 3.32 -29.21 6.01
C THR A 459 2.30 -30.35 5.95
N SER A 460 1.04 -30.04 5.65
CA SER A 460 -0.09 -30.98 5.53
C SER A 460 -1.02 -30.58 4.39
N GLY A 461 -1.59 -31.54 3.71
CA GLY A 461 -2.41 -31.31 2.50
C GLY A 461 -1.53 -31.00 1.28
N PRO A 462 -2.08 -30.35 0.25
CA PRO A 462 -1.28 -29.84 -0.86
C PRO A 462 -0.26 -28.82 -0.35
N PRO A 463 1.05 -29.00 -0.69
CA PRO A 463 2.09 -28.16 -0.09
C PRO A 463 2.07 -26.73 -0.60
N HIS A 464 1.64 -26.50 -1.83
CA HIS A 464 1.76 -25.23 -2.51
C HIS A 464 0.36 -24.68 -2.86
N LEU A 465 -0.11 -23.73 -2.10
CA LEU A 465 -1.45 -23.15 -2.25
C LEU A 465 -1.40 -21.71 -2.77
N LEU A 466 -2.41 -21.31 -3.53
CA LEU A 466 -2.70 -19.93 -3.86
C LEU A 466 -4.16 -19.56 -3.57
N ILE A 467 -4.40 -18.26 -3.45
CA ILE A 467 -5.72 -17.65 -3.32
C ILE A 467 -5.98 -16.80 -4.55
N SER A 468 -7.18 -16.93 -5.11
CA SER A 468 -7.72 -16.08 -6.17
C SER A 468 -9.18 -15.78 -5.86
N GLY A 469 -9.70 -14.67 -6.38
CA GLY A 469 -11.12 -14.28 -6.22
C GLY A 469 -11.40 -12.94 -6.87
N GLY A 470 -12.63 -12.70 -7.27
CA GLY A 470 -13.04 -11.55 -8.04
C GLY A 470 -14.39 -10.97 -7.66
N LYS A 471 -15.07 -10.32 -8.63
CA LYS A 471 -16.37 -9.63 -8.45
C LYS A 471 -17.48 -10.50 -7.87
N GLU A 472 -17.40 -11.81 -8.01
CA GLU A 472 -18.36 -12.75 -7.43
C GLU A 472 -18.30 -12.79 -5.89
N GLY A 473 -17.16 -12.41 -5.29
CA GLY A 473 -16.91 -12.50 -3.86
C GLY A 473 -16.62 -13.93 -3.37
N VAL A 474 -16.42 -14.87 -4.28
CA VAL A 474 -15.97 -16.22 -3.98
C VAL A 474 -14.45 -16.27 -3.93
N LEU A 475 -13.93 -16.78 -2.84
CA LEU A 475 -12.51 -17.06 -2.69
C LEU A 475 -12.23 -18.51 -3.10
N TYR A 476 -11.26 -18.67 -3.98
CA TYR A 476 -10.78 -19.95 -4.48
C TYR A 476 -9.40 -20.27 -3.90
N LEU A 477 -9.29 -21.37 -3.17
CA LEU A 477 -8.04 -21.92 -2.65
C LEU A 477 -7.60 -23.05 -3.56
N ILE A 478 -6.52 -22.85 -4.29
CA ILE A 478 -6.09 -23.68 -5.40
C ILE A 478 -4.73 -24.30 -5.08
N ASP A 479 -4.58 -25.60 -5.40
CA ASP A 479 -3.29 -26.28 -5.38
C ASP A 479 -2.48 -25.89 -6.61
N ARG A 480 -1.32 -25.23 -6.41
CA ARG A 480 -0.43 -24.78 -7.50
C ARG A 480 0.23 -25.92 -8.29
N ASP A 481 0.27 -27.12 -7.72
CA ASP A 481 0.84 -28.28 -8.38
C ASP A 481 -0.18 -29.00 -9.26
N ASN A 482 -1.48 -28.77 -9.03
CA ASN A 482 -2.58 -29.30 -9.82
C ASN A 482 -3.80 -28.37 -9.68
N MET A 483 -3.90 -27.40 -10.59
CA MET A 483 -4.92 -26.35 -10.51
C MET A 483 -6.33 -26.83 -10.90
N GLY A 484 -6.45 -28.04 -11.47
CA GLY A 484 -7.72 -28.74 -11.62
C GLY A 484 -8.49 -28.41 -12.89
N HIS A 485 -8.11 -27.45 -13.68
CA HIS A 485 -8.71 -27.03 -14.94
C HIS A 485 -10.19 -26.61 -14.78
N PHE A 486 -10.96 -26.62 -15.87
CA PHE A 486 -12.40 -26.39 -15.86
C PHE A 486 -13.17 -27.69 -15.64
N GLN A 487 -14.19 -27.64 -14.79
CA GLN A 487 -15.16 -28.72 -14.61
C GLN A 487 -16.58 -28.18 -14.52
N ALA A 488 -17.40 -28.37 -15.54
CA ALA A 488 -18.73 -27.78 -15.65
C ALA A 488 -19.72 -28.18 -14.51
N ALA A 489 -19.45 -29.27 -13.78
CA ALA A 489 -20.38 -29.76 -12.76
C ALA A 489 -20.21 -29.09 -11.39
N SER A 490 -18.99 -28.65 -11.05
CA SER A 490 -18.67 -28.08 -9.75
C SER A 490 -17.21 -27.62 -9.69
N ASN A 491 -16.83 -26.88 -8.63
CA ASN A 491 -15.44 -26.52 -8.32
C ASN A 491 -14.74 -27.53 -7.38
N ASN A 492 -15.18 -28.81 -7.36
CA ASN A 492 -14.58 -29.82 -6.46
C ASN A 492 -13.17 -30.26 -6.85
N GLN A 493 -12.66 -29.84 -8.02
CA GLN A 493 -11.29 -30.08 -8.49
C GLN A 493 -10.23 -29.28 -7.75
N ILE A 494 -10.62 -28.19 -7.06
CA ILE A 494 -9.71 -27.38 -6.23
C ILE A 494 -9.85 -27.72 -4.74
N VAL A 495 -8.95 -27.14 -3.93
CA VAL A 495 -8.93 -27.42 -2.49
C VAL A 495 -10.18 -26.92 -1.78
N GLN A 496 -10.60 -25.68 -2.08
CA GLN A 496 -11.77 -25.07 -1.44
C GLN A 496 -12.27 -23.87 -2.25
N SER A 497 -13.59 -23.64 -2.23
CA SER A 497 -14.19 -22.37 -2.60
C SER A 497 -15.28 -22.00 -1.59
N PHE A 498 -15.43 -20.72 -1.30
CA PHE A 498 -16.49 -20.20 -0.42
C PHE A 498 -16.70 -18.70 -0.63
N PHE A 499 -17.91 -18.22 -0.33
CA PHE A 499 -18.23 -16.79 -0.37
C PHE A 499 -17.49 -16.06 0.77
N ALA A 500 -16.57 -15.19 0.43
CA ALA A 500 -15.70 -14.51 1.40
C ALA A 500 -16.06 -13.03 1.59
N ASP A 501 -16.34 -12.30 0.52
CA ASP A 501 -16.64 -10.88 0.58
C ASP A 501 -17.76 -10.48 -0.39
N ASN A 502 -18.04 -9.20 -0.51
CA ASN A 502 -19.08 -8.69 -1.40
C ASN A 502 -18.51 -8.26 -2.77
N GLY A 503 -17.56 -9.04 -3.28
CA GLY A 503 -16.89 -8.84 -4.56
C GLY A 503 -15.52 -8.16 -4.43
N SER A 504 -14.45 -8.88 -4.80
CA SER A 504 -13.08 -8.45 -4.59
C SER A 504 -12.54 -7.63 -5.76
N PHE A 505 -12.06 -6.42 -5.43
CA PHE A 505 -11.20 -5.58 -6.25
C PHE A 505 -9.90 -5.28 -5.50
N THR A 506 -9.43 -6.23 -4.70
CA THR A 506 -8.32 -6.05 -3.76
C THR A 506 -7.38 -7.24 -3.83
N THR A 507 -6.15 -7.06 -3.36
CA THR A 507 -5.24 -8.17 -3.06
C THR A 507 -5.32 -8.45 -1.56
N THR A 508 -5.40 -9.73 -1.20
CA THR A 508 -5.49 -10.17 0.19
C THR A 508 -4.13 -10.09 0.88
N SER A 509 -4.12 -9.90 2.21
CA SER A 509 -2.91 -10.11 3.02
C SER A 509 -3.01 -11.39 3.83
N PHE A 510 -1.86 -12.06 4.06
CA PHE A 510 -1.84 -13.31 4.81
C PHE A 510 -0.73 -13.31 5.87
N TRP A 511 -1.11 -13.32 7.14
CA TRP A 511 -0.18 -13.30 8.27
C TRP A 511 -0.63 -14.25 9.38
N GLN A 512 0.30 -15.07 9.92
CA GLN A 512 0.09 -16.00 11.04
C GLN A 512 -1.18 -16.87 10.86
N ASN A 513 -1.33 -17.47 9.68
CA ASN A 513 -2.48 -18.29 9.29
C ASN A 513 -3.83 -17.55 9.30
N ASN A 514 -3.83 -16.23 9.14
CA ASN A 514 -5.02 -15.45 8.95
C ASN A 514 -4.96 -14.69 7.63
N LEU A 515 -6.05 -14.74 6.89
CA LEU A 515 -6.28 -13.98 5.68
C LEU A 515 -7.10 -12.74 6.02
N TYR A 516 -6.73 -11.60 5.45
CA TYR A 516 -7.45 -10.33 5.58
C TYR A 516 -7.96 -9.90 4.21
N ILE A 517 -9.26 -9.60 4.12
CA ILE A 517 -9.93 -9.22 2.89
C ILE A 517 -11.01 -8.17 3.16
N ALA A 518 -11.10 -7.15 2.31
CA ALA A 518 -12.13 -6.12 2.34
C ALA A 518 -12.54 -5.76 0.92
N GLY A 519 -13.39 -6.56 0.28
CA GLY A 519 -13.85 -6.37 -1.09
C GLY A 519 -15.30 -5.86 -1.14
N ALA A 520 -15.60 -4.97 -2.09
CA ALA A 520 -16.95 -4.51 -2.37
C ALA A 520 -17.13 -4.19 -3.86
N VAL A 521 -18.21 -4.66 -4.48
CA VAL A 521 -18.61 -4.29 -5.84
C VAL A 521 -19.14 -2.85 -5.90
N GLN A 522 -19.23 -2.30 -7.08
CA GLN A 522 -19.77 -0.96 -7.30
C GLN A 522 -21.18 -0.81 -6.71
N GLY A 523 -21.32 0.22 -5.85
CA GLY A 523 -22.56 0.46 -5.10
C GLY A 523 -22.76 -0.42 -3.86
N GLY A 524 -21.85 -1.37 -3.60
CA GLY A 524 -21.81 -2.21 -2.40
C GLY A 524 -20.87 -1.71 -1.32
N THR A 525 -20.91 -2.38 -0.19
CA THR A 525 -20.01 -2.21 0.97
C THR A 525 -19.72 -3.56 1.59
N ASP A 526 -18.57 -3.74 2.20
CA ASP A 526 -18.28 -4.88 3.07
C ASP A 526 -17.33 -4.49 4.22
N ASN A 527 -17.30 -5.31 5.28
CA ASN A 527 -16.38 -5.12 6.38
C ASN A 527 -15.01 -5.74 6.04
N LEU A 528 -13.95 -5.23 6.63
CA LEU A 528 -12.68 -5.96 6.67
C LEU A 528 -12.89 -7.25 7.46
N LYS A 529 -12.67 -8.39 6.82
CA LYS A 529 -12.87 -9.74 7.39
C LYS A 529 -11.54 -10.45 7.58
N MET A 530 -11.46 -11.22 8.65
CA MET A 530 -10.35 -12.12 8.96
C MET A 530 -10.82 -13.56 8.87
N TYR A 531 -10.16 -14.37 8.03
CA TYR A 531 -10.44 -15.80 7.88
C TYR A 531 -9.25 -16.62 8.37
N SER A 532 -9.48 -17.50 9.36
CA SER A 532 -8.42 -18.35 9.88
C SER A 532 -8.20 -19.57 9.00
N PHE A 533 -6.95 -19.79 8.62
CA PHE A 533 -6.47 -20.98 7.92
C PHE A 533 -6.08 -22.06 8.93
N ASN A 534 -6.50 -23.29 8.69
CA ASN A 534 -6.13 -24.44 9.51
C ASN A 534 -5.03 -25.25 8.77
N PRO A 535 -3.74 -25.14 9.19
CA PRO A 535 -2.65 -25.83 8.50
C PRO A 535 -2.75 -27.35 8.54
N SER A 536 -3.42 -27.93 9.56
CA SER A 536 -3.59 -29.38 9.66
C SER A 536 -4.60 -29.93 8.66
N MET A 537 -5.52 -29.07 8.19
CA MET A 537 -6.55 -29.42 7.19
C MET A 537 -6.21 -28.87 5.80
N GLY A 538 -5.27 -27.93 5.68
CA GLY A 538 -4.95 -27.21 4.45
C GLY A 538 -6.14 -26.37 3.94
N ARG A 539 -6.97 -25.78 4.83
CA ARG A 539 -8.23 -25.12 4.48
C ARG A 539 -8.53 -23.94 5.40
N PHE A 540 -9.28 -22.97 4.88
CA PHE A 540 -9.86 -21.89 5.67
C PHE A 540 -11.14 -22.31 6.38
N ASN A 541 -11.43 -21.68 7.52
CA ASN A 541 -12.79 -21.62 8.02
C ASN A 541 -13.63 -20.77 7.06
N THR A 542 -14.83 -21.20 6.73
CA THR A 542 -15.70 -20.51 5.76
C THR A 542 -16.50 -19.36 6.34
N LEU A 543 -16.46 -19.19 7.67
CA LEU A 543 -16.99 -18.03 8.37
C LEU A 543 -15.83 -17.17 8.88
N PRO A 544 -15.92 -15.84 8.81
CA PRO A 544 -14.89 -14.96 9.32
C PRO A 544 -14.74 -15.15 10.83
N SER A 545 -13.49 -15.24 11.31
CA SER A 545 -13.16 -15.31 12.74
C SER A 545 -13.29 -13.94 13.41
N ALA A 546 -13.16 -12.86 12.65
CA ALA A 546 -13.42 -11.48 13.08
C ALA A 546 -13.77 -10.61 11.88
N GLN A 547 -14.46 -9.49 12.14
CA GLN A 547 -14.70 -8.46 11.15
C GLN A 547 -14.70 -7.07 11.79
N SER A 548 -14.31 -6.05 11.01
CA SER A 548 -14.30 -4.66 11.47
C SER A 548 -15.72 -4.12 11.70
N ALA A 549 -15.83 -3.09 12.54
CA ALA A 549 -17.07 -2.32 12.66
C ALA A 549 -17.27 -1.38 11.46
N HIS A 550 -16.18 -0.84 10.91
CA HIS A 550 -16.20 -0.02 9.70
C HIS A 550 -16.50 -0.89 8.48
N SER A 551 -17.38 -0.40 7.61
CA SER A 551 -17.65 -1.00 6.30
C SER A 551 -16.96 -0.18 5.22
N PHE A 552 -16.19 -0.85 4.38
CA PHE A 552 -15.50 -0.27 3.23
C PHE A 552 -16.43 -0.31 2.01
N PRO A 553 -16.86 0.87 1.49
CA PRO A 553 -17.59 0.89 0.23
C PRO A 553 -16.66 0.58 -0.96
N PHE A 554 -17.23 0.34 -2.15
CA PHE A 554 -16.45 0.15 -3.37
C PHE A 554 -15.32 1.19 -3.50
N PRO A 555 -14.10 0.78 -3.82
CA PRO A 555 -13.64 -0.55 -4.27
C PRO A 555 -13.24 -1.53 -3.17
N GLY A 556 -13.55 -1.25 -1.89
CA GLY A 556 -12.99 -1.98 -0.77
C GLY A 556 -11.60 -1.44 -0.39
N ALA A 557 -10.76 -2.26 0.21
CA ALA A 557 -9.40 -1.88 0.61
C ALA A 557 -8.41 -3.03 0.39
N THR A 558 -7.33 -2.76 -0.33
CA THR A 558 -6.15 -3.63 -0.30
C THR A 558 -5.44 -3.41 1.03
N THR A 559 -5.20 -4.51 1.76
CA THR A 559 -4.63 -4.46 3.10
C THR A 559 -3.10 -4.65 3.07
N ALA A 560 -2.41 -4.10 4.07
CA ALA A 560 -1.03 -4.47 4.39
C ALA A 560 -0.93 -4.82 5.87
N VAL A 561 -0.01 -5.72 6.22
CA VAL A 561 0.24 -6.10 7.62
C VAL A 561 1.65 -5.70 8.01
N SER A 562 1.79 -4.97 9.11
CA SER A 562 3.08 -4.76 9.75
C SER A 562 3.17 -5.54 11.05
N SER A 563 4.36 -6.10 11.35
CA SER A 563 4.54 -6.87 12.59
C SER A 563 6.01 -6.96 13.01
N SER A 564 6.24 -7.25 14.26
CA SER A 564 7.52 -7.67 14.83
C SER A 564 7.58 -9.22 14.81
N GLY A 565 7.90 -9.79 13.65
CA GLY A 565 7.80 -11.23 13.42
C GLY A 565 6.37 -11.74 13.58
N ALA A 566 6.14 -12.58 14.59
CA ALA A 566 4.82 -13.13 14.93
C ALA A 566 4.03 -12.28 15.95
N SER A 567 4.50 -11.10 16.32
CA SER A 567 3.92 -10.27 17.37
C SER A 567 3.59 -8.87 16.89
N ASN A 568 2.71 -8.15 17.62
CA ASN A 568 2.33 -6.76 17.32
C ASN A 568 1.82 -6.56 15.88
N GLY A 569 1.11 -7.55 15.33
CA GLY A 569 0.53 -7.44 14.01
C GLY A 569 -0.53 -6.34 13.93
N ILE A 570 -0.41 -5.46 12.94
CA ILE A 570 -1.38 -4.40 12.64
C ILE A 570 -1.78 -4.54 11.17
N VAL A 571 -3.08 -4.64 10.92
CA VAL A 571 -3.65 -4.59 9.56
C VAL A 571 -3.95 -3.13 9.23
N TRP A 572 -3.35 -2.65 8.16
CA TRP A 572 -3.57 -1.33 7.60
C TRP A 572 -4.49 -1.41 6.39
N ALA A 573 -5.47 -0.52 6.32
CA ALA A 573 -6.43 -0.46 5.22
C ALA A 573 -6.78 1.01 4.92
N VAL A 574 -7.01 1.34 3.65
CA VAL A 574 -7.39 2.70 3.25
C VAL A 574 -8.80 2.69 2.66
N ASP A 575 -9.72 3.43 3.27
CA ASP A 575 -10.99 3.73 2.64
C ASP A 575 -10.79 4.81 1.58
N THR A 576 -10.87 4.40 0.32
CA THR A 576 -10.70 5.26 -0.84
C THR A 576 -12.02 5.53 -1.57
N SER A 577 -13.16 5.21 -0.97
CA SER A 577 -14.48 5.25 -1.62
C SER A 577 -14.87 6.63 -2.16
N CYS A 578 -14.29 7.71 -1.63
CA CYS A 578 -14.52 9.08 -2.09
C CYS A 578 -13.48 9.55 -3.13
N TYR A 579 -13.09 8.70 -4.06
CA TYR A 579 -12.06 8.99 -5.07
C TYR A 579 -12.48 9.98 -6.19
N GLY A 580 -13.69 10.52 -6.15
CA GLY A 580 -14.17 11.49 -7.14
C GLY A 580 -15.16 10.87 -8.15
N VAL A 581 -15.05 11.21 -9.42
CA VAL A 581 -15.99 10.72 -10.47
C VAL A 581 -15.39 9.51 -11.18
N PRO A 582 -16.15 8.41 -11.33
CA PRO A 582 -17.47 8.18 -10.77
C PRO A 582 -17.42 7.48 -9.41
N SER A 583 -17.55 8.20 -8.29
CA SER A 583 -17.63 7.59 -6.96
C SER A 583 -19.08 7.52 -6.49
N PRO A 584 -19.75 6.34 -6.51
CA PRO A 584 -21.12 6.24 -6.05
C PRO A 584 -21.27 6.50 -4.54
N SER A 585 -20.28 6.19 -3.73
CA SER A 585 -20.31 6.33 -2.28
C SER A 585 -20.39 7.79 -1.80
N CYS A 586 -19.81 8.73 -2.58
CA CYS A 586 -19.76 10.15 -2.25
C CYS A 586 -20.51 11.04 -3.26
N GLY A 587 -21.40 10.47 -4.07
CA GLY A 587 -22.13 11.22 -5.09
C GLY A 587 -21.23 11.89 -6.13
N GLY A 588 -20.07 11.31 -6.42
CA GLY A 588 -19.06 11.84 -7.33
C GLY A 588 -18.17 12.92 -6.72
N LEU A 589 -18.26 13.18 -5.42
CA LEU A 589 -17.38 14.11 -4.72
C LEU A 589 -16.02 13.48 -4.43
N ASN A 590 -14.97 14.26 -4.61
CA ASN A 590 -13.62 13.90 -4.20
C ASN A 590 -13.41 14.38 -2.75
N ALA A 591 -13.08 13.47 -1.83
CA ALA A 591 -12.88 13.75 -0.42
C ALA A 591 -11.65 13.02 0.13
N PRO A 592 -11.16 13.37 1.31
CA PRO A 592 -10.00 12.75 1.91
C PRO A 592 -10.13 11.23 2.04
N ALA A 593 -9.03 10.52 1.77
CA ALA A 593 -8.90 9.11 2.12
C ALA A 593 -8.89 8.94 3.65
N ILE A 594 -9.27 7.77 4.15
CA ILE A 594 -9.18 7.45 5.57
C ILE A 594 -8.30 6.22 5.76
N LEU A 595 -7.16 6.41 6.41
CA LEU A 595 -6.28 5.30 6.79
C LEU A 595 -6.75 4.71 8.12
N PHE A 596 -6.90 3.39 8.16
CA PHE A 596 -7.27 2.60 9.34
C PHE A 596 -6.14 1.70 9.79
N ALA A 597 -6.07 1.46 11.09
CA ALA A 597 -5.22 0.47 11.74
C ALA A 597 -6.06 -0.46 12.61
N PHE A 598 -5.96 -1.78 12.39
CA PHE A 598 -6.67 -2.80 13.17
C PHE A 598 -5.67 -3.76 13.81
N ASP A 599 -6.02 -4.33 14.96
CA ASP A 599 -5.27 -5.43 15.55
C ASP A 599 -5.36 -6.68 14.66
N ALA A 600 -4.21 -7.18 14.17
CA ALA A 600 -4.18 -8.32 13.27
C ALA A 600 -4.59 -9.64 13.94
N THR A 601 -4.65 -9.71 15.26
CA THR A 601 -5.18 -10.89 15.98
C THR A 601 -6.71 -10.89 16.03
N SER A 602 -7.34 -9.72 15.83
CA SER A 602 -8.79 -9.56 15.72
C SER A 602 -9.13 -8.21 15.10
N VAL A 603 -9.44 -8.18 13.82
CA VAL A 603 -9.83 -6.95 13.11
C VAL A 603 -11.13 -6.30 13.62
N ALA A 604 -11.82 -6.90 14.58
CA ALA A 604 -12.89 -6.27 15.33
C ALA A 604 -12.38 -5.15 16.27
N THR A 605 -11.06 -5.13 16.54
CA THR A 605 -10.38 -4.11 17.35
C THR A 605 -9.73 -3.11 16.42
N GLU A 606 -10.39 -1.97 16.20
CA GLU A 606 -9.77 -0.80 15.58
C GLU A 606 -8.86 -0.12 16.60
N LEU A 607 -7.62 0.13 16.21
CA LEU A 607 -6.62 0.81 17.03
C LEU A 607 -6.67 2.32 16.81
N TRP A 608 -6.85 2.72 15.55
CA TRP A 608 -6.79 4.11 15.12
C TRP A 608 -7.33 4.28 13.69
N ASP A 609 -7.86 5.48 13.39
CA ASP A 609 -8.08 5.97 12.04
C ASP A 609 -7.70 7.45 11.90
N SER A 610 -7.45 7.89 10.67
CA SER A 610 -6.96 9.24 10.35
C SER A 610 -8.01 10.35 10.51
N SER A 611 -9.28 10.02 10.78
CA SER A 611 -10.37 10.97 10.99
C SER A 611 -10.60 11.33 12.47
N GLN A 612 -10.04 10.57 13.40
CA GLN A 612 -10.32 10.69 14.84
C GLN A 612 -9.68 11.89 15.52
N ALA A 613 -8.60 12.45 14.96
CA ALA A 613 -7.85 13.51 15.58
C ALA A 613 -8.59 14.85 15.51
N ALA A 614 -8.54 15.63 16.60
CA ALA A 614 -9.12 16.97 16.65
C ALA A 614 -8.47 17.90 15.60
N ALA A 615 -9.24 18.84 15.06
CA ALA A 615 -8.80 19.81 14.05
C ALA A 615 -8.24 19.20 12.77
N ALA A 616 -8.67 17.99 12.43
CA ALA A 616 -8.24 17.26 11.23
C ALA A 616 -6.69 17.08 11.14
N ARG A 617 -6.00 16.95 12.29
CA ARG A 617 -4.53 16.81 12.36
C ARG A 617 -4.03 15.72 11.44
N ASP A 618 -4.73 14.58 11.41
CA ASP A 618 -4.30 13.37 10.71
C ASP A 618 -4.98 13.17 9.36
N GLN A 619 -5.72 14.18 8.89
CA GLN A 619 -6.47 14.11 7.63
C GLN A 619 -5.51 13.85 6.46
N ALA A 620 -5.81 12.81 5.66
CA ALA A 620 -5.13 12.51 4.40
C ALA A 620 -5.47 13.50 3.30
N GLY A 621 -4.73 13.47 2.20
CA GLY A 621 -5.14 14.04 0.94
C GLY A 621 -6.39 13.35 0.35
N ASN A 622 -6.90 13.88 -0.76
CA ASN A 622 -8.08 13.33 -1.40
C ASN A 622 -7.83 11.91 -1.94
N ALA A 623 -8.83 11.06 -1.78
CA ALA A 623 -8.76 9.65 -2.11
C ALA A 623 -8.42 9.36 -3.58
N VAL A 624 -7.65 8.32 -3.78
CA VAL A 624 -7.39 7.69 -5.08
C VAL A 624 -7.77 6.21 -4.96
N LYS A 625 -8.55 5.72 -5.89
CA LYS A 625 -9.00 4.33 -5.92
C LYS A 625 -7.81 3.35 -5.99
N PHE A 626 -7.89 2.23 -5.25
CA PHE A 626 -6.87 1.17 -5.18
C PHE A 626 -5.53 1.56 -4.51
N THR A 627 -5.47 2.64 -3.75
CA THR A 627 -4.30 2.96 -2.94
C THR A 627 -3.97 1.84 -1.96
N VAL A 628 -2.70 1.47 -1.90
CA VAL A 628 -2.15 0.45 -0.99
C VAL A 628 -1.27 1.13 0.06
N PRO A 629 -1.47 0.86 1.35
CA PRO A 629 -0.58 1.39 2.38
C PRO A 629 0.76 0.66 2.39
N THR A 630 1.88 1.40 2.35
CA THR A 630 3.23 0.85 2.53
C THR A 630 3.71 1.14 3.95
N VAL A 631 4.18 0.13 4.66
CA VAL A 631 4.73 0.29 6.01
C VAL A 631 6.22 -0.02 6.02
N ALA A 632 7.04 0.93 6.45
CA ALA A 632 8.48 0.75 6.55
C ALA A 632 9.09 1.71 7.58
N ASN A 633 10.02 1.21 8.40
CA ASN A 633 10.82 1.99 9.34
C ASN A 633 9.98 2.93 10.22
N GLY A 634 8.95 2.39 10.87
CA GLY A 634 8.07 3.14 11.79
C GLY A 634 7.13 4.13 11.13
N LYS A 635 6.92 4.04 9.81
CA LYS A 635 6.05 4.93 9.06
C LYS A 635 5.09 4.16 8.16
N VAL A 636 3.95 4.79 7.88
CA VAL A 636 2.94 4.33 6.91
C VAL A 636 2.79 5.40 5.84
N TYR A 637 2.94 5.01 4.58
CA TYR A 637 2.85 5.88 3.41
C TYR A 637 1.59 5.53 2.63
N ILE A 638 0.80 6.54 2.26
CA ILE A 638 -0.36 6.39 1.37
C ILE A 638 -0.31 7.42 0.25
N GLY A 639 -0.49 6.97 -0.99
CA GLY A 639 -0.66 7.83 -2.15
C GLY A 639 -2.07 8.44 -2.17
N THR A 640 -2.17 9.72 -2.52
CA THR A 640 -3.42 10.43 -2.69
C THR A 640 -3.43 11.22 -4.00
N ARG A 641 -4.42 12.08 -4.22
CA ARG A 641 -4.59 12.76 -5.51
C ARG A 641 -3.48 13.77 -5.85
N SER A 642 -2.79 14.32 -4.86
CA SER A 642 -1.79 15.37 -5.07
C SER A 642 -0.66 15.35 -4.04
N GLU A 643 -0.59 14.32 -3.24
CA GLU A 643 0.46 14.16 -2.23
C GLU A 643 0.61 12.69 -1.81
N VAL A 644 1.75 12.36 -1.22
CA VAL A 644 1.93 11.16 -0.41
C VAL A 644 1.90 11.58 1.05
N ASP A 645 0.98 10.99 1.80
CA ASP A 645 0.85 11.22 3.22
C ASP A 645 1.71 10.24 4.01
N VAL A 646 2.39 10.76 5.02
CA VAL A 646 3.30 9.99 5.88
C VAL A 646 2.80 10.04 7.32
N TYR A 647 2.50 8.88 7.86
CA TYR A 647 2.06 8.67 9.24
C TYR A 647 3.13 7.95 10.05
N GLY A 648 3.14 8.16 11.35
CA GLY A 648 4.08 7.52 12.25
C GLY A 648 3.86 7.93 13.71
N LEU A 649 4.79 7.53 14.59
CA LEU A 649 4.75 7.95 15.98
C LEU A 649 4.94 9.46 16.08
N LEU A 650 4.08 10.13 16.83
CA LEU A 650 4.13 11.58 17.01
C LEU A 650 5.37 11.98 17.83
N PRO A 651 6.04 13.09 17.49
CA PRO A 651 7.27 13.52 18.14
C PRO A 651 7.14 13.99 19.58
#